data_58a9c110d16e76e0dc9b12ac72202b32
#
_entry.id   58a9c110d16e76e0dc9b12ac72202b32
#
_cell.length_a   1.000
_cell.length_b   1.000
_cell.length_c   1.000
_cell.angle_alpha   90.00
_cell.angle_beta   90.00
_cell.angle_gamma   90.00
#
_symmetry.space_group_name_H-M   'P 1'
#
loop_
_entity.id
_entity.type
_entity.pdbx_description
1 polymer ?
#
loop_
_entity_poly.entity_id
_entity_poly.type
_entity_poly.pdbx_seq_one_letter_code
_entity_poly.pdbx_strand_id
1 'polypeptide(L)'
;MQTKKNTTTRKTTRKSGATKKNNKTKKIVKWLWIVAMTPFAVLALMLTLTAIGAFGRMPSFEELENPKSNLATEIYADNGQTIGSFFVQNRSYVQYSDLYPQDSTAMLTVAGHDVPPLAAALIATEDARFYTHSGIDLVSLARVGVKTIALQRSSQGGGSTITQQLAKNLFPRGKRDSNKIVRTAKLIVSKFKEWITALKLEYNYTKEEIVAMYLNTVEYGSNAFGIKSAAATFFGKTPAELNLQEAAVLVGVVNAPTRYSPVRNPENALRRRNTVLKRIEAAGGITKEECDSLSALPITLNYRPVSHNYGRATYFREMLRLTMNAQRPKRRNFYTTWDYEQACKEYDENPLIGWCHKNRKADGTAYDIYRDGLKIYTTINASMQEYAEASLQKQMELVIQPMMDKKVRETRKLFENITAEEEQAIIKRAMRNSDRFRNMKAAGVSEKDIYDSFGKKCEMKVFTYKGERDTLMSPQDSILHHKRIMRASFVAMEPQTGYVKAYVGGPSFQYFKYDMAKQGKRQIGSTVKPFIYTFAIDHLGLTPCTMVPNLPVTIETAVGAAWSPKESGNVEYDGVLHPLRWGLAHSRNNYSAWIMKQAKQPEAVADFIHNMGILSFIDPVYALCVGSFESNVYEMVSAYSTFANEGVYNTPIFVTHIEDRQGNLISSFTSSSQDAISKESAYTMLTMMQNVITRGTGRRMVWGYGMQGVDIAGKTGTTNENRDAWFMGITPKLVAGAWVGAEDQSITLGNRGEGSVMALPIVGDFLRRVHNDPNINIDKTDKFVRPASWQEVECEDAVAPASAQQTTHDEFFE
;
A
#
# COMPACT_ATOMS: atom_id res chain seq x y z
N MET A 1 94.23 -27.44 76.49
CA MET A 1 95.34 -28.40 76.44
C MET A 1 95.37 -29.10 75.13
N GLN A 2 96.48 -28.91 74.46
CA GLN A 2 97.15 -29.78 73.43
C GLN A 2 96.26 -30.30 72.28
N THR A 3 96.82 -30.39 71.12
CA THR A 3 97.95 -30.05 70.32
C THR A 3 97.74 -30.56 68.93
N LYS A 4 98.12 -29.75 68.01
CA LYS A 4 98.76 -30.00 66.66
C LYS A 4 98.47 -31.38 65.93
N LYS A 5 98.18 -31.45 64.70
CA LYS A 5 99.21 -31.59 63.64
C LYS A 5 98.59 -31.43 62.16
N ASN A 6 99.39 -30.71 61.33
CA ASN A 6 99.28 -30.57 59.85
C ASN A 6 99.37 -31.88 59.15
N THR A 7 98.73 -32.08 58.06
CA THR A 7 99.35 -32.72 56.88
C THR A 7 98.68 -32.26 55.59
N THR A 8 99.51 -31.69 54.75
CA THR A 8 99.27 -31.19 53.36
C THR A 8 99.06 -32.37 52.42
N THR A 9 97.95 -32.33 51.62
CA THR A 9 97.93 -33.14 50.37
C THR A 9 97.34 -32.33 49.24
N ARG A 10 98.10 -32.09 48.24
CA ARG A 10 97.85 -31.45 46.98
C ARG A 10 96.86 -32.34 46.16
N LYS A 11 95.70 -31.85 45.81
CA LYS A 11 94.84 -32.48 44.71
C LYS A 11 94.53 -31.48 43.65
N THR A 12 94.94 -31.81 42.47
CA THR A 12 94.75 -31.15 41.19
C THR A 12 93.33 -31.01 40.86
N THR A 13 92.85 -29.76 40.59
CA THR A 13 91.51 -29.42 40.08
C THR A 13 91.46 -29.55 38.59
N ARG A 14 90.80 -30.57 38.07
CA ARG A 14 90.30 -30.64 36.67
C ARG A 14 89.02 -29.78 36.55
N LYS A 15 89.10 -28.63 35.90
CA LYS A 15 87.93 -27.82 35.53
C LYS A 15 87.15 -28.56 34.43
N SER A 16 85.95 -29.06 34.78
CA SER A 16 84.99 -29.52 33.76
C SER A 16 84.17 -28.33 33.17
N GLY A 17 84.50 -28.01 31.95
CA GLY A 17 83.86 -26.89 31.20
C GLY A 17 82.47 -27.26 30.51
N ALA A 18 81.62 -28.07 31.22
CA ALA A 18 80.39 -28.58 30.60
C ALA A 18 79.08 -27.97 31.04
N THR A 19 78.98 -27.08 32.03
CA THR A 19 77.71 -26.60 32.61
C THR A 19 77.25 -25.23 32.13
N LYS A 20 78.04 -24.47 31.38
CA LYS A 20 77.51 -23.13 30.90
C LYS A 20 76.82 -23.13 29.58
N LYS A 21 76.96 -24.17 28.72
CA LYS A 21 76.21 -24.24 27.41
C LYS A 21 74.76 -24.61 27.55
N ASN A 22 74.38 -25.42 28.50
CA ASN A 22 73.01 -25.97 28.67
C ASN A 22 72.01 -24.92 29.25
N ASN A 23 72.46 -23.90 29.97
CA ASN A 23 71.61 -22.85 30.54
C ASN A 23 71.25 -21.77 29.50
N LYS A 24 72.13 -21.49 28.50
CA LYS A 24 71.77 -20.57 27.45
C LYS A 24 70.75 -21.16 26.49
N THR A 25 70.85 -22.42 26.10
CA THR A 25 69.89 -23.12 25.21
C THR A 25 68.55 -23.27 25.89
N LYS A 26 68.48 -23.60 27.20
CA LYS A 26 67.21 -23.60 27.92
C LYS A 26 66.56 -22.22 28.02
N LYS A 27 67.34 -21.16 28.19
CA LYS A 27 66.82 -19.78 28.16
C LYS A 27 66.32 -19.39 26.77
N ILE A 28 67.00 -19.71 25.70
CA ILE A 28 66.59 -19.43 24.30
C ILE A 28 65.27 -20.19 23.97
N VAL A 29 65.23 -21.50 24.29
CA VAL A 29 64.05 -22.32 24.11
C VAL A 29 62.84 -21.76 24.90
N LYS A 30 63.06 -21.35 26.17
CA LYS A 30 62.02 -20.67 26.97
C LYS A 30 61.56 -19.36 26.33
N TRP A 31 62.46 -18.55 25.83
CA TRP A 31 62.10 -17.31 25.13
C TRP A 31 61.36 -17.58 23.80
N LEU A 32 61.77 -18.61 23.05
CA LEU A 32 61.08 -19.03 21.84
C LEU A 32 59.64 -19.51 22.14
N TRP A 33 59.45 -20.27 23.24
CA TRP A 33 58.13 -20.68 23.72
C TRP A 33 57.31 -19.47 24.20
N ILE A 34 57.87 -18.52 24.90
CA ILE A 34 57.21 -17.30 25.34
C ILE A 34 56.76 -16.49 24.07
N VAL A 35 57.65 -16.27 23.12
CA VAL A 35 57.35 -15.56 21.86
C VAL A 35 56.29 -16.31 21.07
N ALA A 36 56.34 -17.65 21.00
CA ALA A 36 55.35 -18.46 20.30
C ALA A 36 53.98 -18.47 21.02
N MET A 37 53.94 -18.46 22.36
CA MET A 37 52.68 -18.50 23.15
C MET A 37 52.05 -17.12 23.38
N THR A 38 52.84 -16.04 23.29
CA THR A 38 52.34 -14.66 23.50
C THR A 38 51.15 -14.29 22.60
N PRO A 39 51.18 -14.57 21.28
CA PRO A 39 50.04 -14.29 20.41
C PRO A 39 48.76 -15.03 20.83
N PHE A 40 48.89 -16.27 21.30
CA PHE A 40 47.75 -17.08 21.78
C PHE A 40 47.21 -16.55 23.10
N ALA A 41 48.08 -16.12 24.01
CA ALA A 41 47.70 -15.50 25.28
C ALA A 41 47.01 -14.16 25.06
N VAL A 42 47.52 -13.32 24.14
CA VAL A 42 46.89 -12.04 23.75
C VAL A 42 45.53 -12.30 23.09
N LEU A 43 45.43 -13.28 22.19
CA LEU A 43 44.17 -13.67 21.55
C LEU A 43 43.13 -14.13 22.60
N ALA A 44 43.52 -15.00 23.52
CA ALA A 44 42.66 -15.48 24.58
C ALA A 44 42.21 -14.33 25.51
N LEU A 45 43.11 -13.44 25.86
CA LEU A 45 42.77 -12.25 26.67
C LEU A 45 41.77 -11.34 25.95
N MET A 46 42.01 -11.07 24.65
CA MET A 46 41.11 -10.23 23.85
C MET A 46 39.73 -10.85 23.72
N LEU A 47 39.64 -12.18 23.50
CA LEU A 47 38.38 -12.91 23.44
C LEU A 47 37.65 -12.83 24.81
N THR A 48 38.35 -13.06 25.91
CA THR A 48 37.78 -12.96 27.27
C THR A 48 37.25 -11.55 27.58
N LEU A 49 38.07 -10.53 27.34
CA LEU A 49 37.66 -9.12 27.51
C LEU A 49 36.43 -8.76 26.64
N THR A 50 36.38 -9.31 25.43
CA THR A 50 35.22 -9.09 24.55
C THR A 50 34.00 -9.84 25.10
N ALA A 51 34.16 -11.08 25.58
CA ALA A 51 33.05 -11.89 26.10
C ALA A 51 32.38 -11.28 27.34
N ILE A 52 33.19 -10.67 28.26
CA ILE A 52 32.69 -9.98 29.43
C ILE A 52 32.15 -8.56 29.14
N GLY A 53 32.21 -8.13 27.89
CA GLY A 53 31.64 -6.82 27.47
C GLY A 53 32.56 -5.61 27.70
N ALA A 54 33.85 -5.77 27.97
CA ALA A 54 34.80 -4.67 28.16
C ALA A 54 34.89 -3.71 26.96
N PHE A 55 34.61 -4.18 25.77
CA PHE A 55 34.56 -3.40 24.51
C PHE A 55 33.13 -3.02 24.08
N GLY A 56 32.17 -3.01 25.04
CA GLY A 56 30.75 -2.69 24.81
C GLY A 56 29.86 -3.94 24.82
N ARG A 57 28.58 -3.73 25.11
CA ARG A 57 27.57 -4.78 25.33
C ARG A 57 27.60 -5.84 24.24
N MET A 58 27.56 -7.11 24.63
CA MET A 58 27.32 -8.26 23.75
C MET A 58 25.81 -8.53 23.65
N PRO A 59 25.33 -9.06 22.52
CA PRO A 59 23.94 -9.47 22.39
C PRO A 59 23.57 -10.49 23.46
N SER A 60 22.40 -10.30 24.11
CA SER A 60 21.79 -11.30 25.00
C SER A 60 21.24 -12.46 24.19
N PHE A 61 20.95 -13.59 24.85
CA PHE A 61 20.26 -14.71 24.19
C PHE A 61 18.88 -14.29 23.69
N GLU A 62 18.13 -13.53 24.46
CA GLU A 62 16.83 -12.96 24.07
C GLU A 62 16.89 -12.05 22.84
N GLU A 63 17.97 -11.26 22.69
CA GLU A 63 18.21 -10.46 21.49
C GLU A 63 18.61 -11.31 20.27
N LEU A 64 19.14 -12.52 20.48
CA LEU A 64 19.45 -13.48 19.41
C LEU A 64 18.21 -14.27 18.99
N GLU A 65 17.35 -14.64 19.95
CA GLU A 65 16.04 -15.28 19.69
C GLU A 65 15.07 -14.33 18.98
N ASN A 66 15.10 -13.07 19.39
CA ASN A 66 14.26 -12.04 18.85
C ASN A 66 15.11 -10.89 18.28
N PRO A 67 15.85 -11.12 17.18
CA PRO A 67 16.60 -10.05 16.56
C PRO A 67 15.62 -8.93 16.18
N LYS A 68 15.90 -7.69 16.62
CA LYS A 68 15.15 -6.48 16.22
C LYS A 68 15.36 -6.24 14.72
N SER A 69 14.99 -7.21 13.91
CA SER A 69 14.94 -7.07 12.46
C SER A 69 13.68 -6.29 12.09
N ASN A 70 13.82 -5.27 11.22
CA ASN A 70 12.68 -4.58 10.65
C ASN A 70 11.91 -5.58 9.79
N LEU A 71 10.86 -6.17 10.32
CA LEU A 71 10.00 -7.09 9.58
C LEU A 71 8.92 -6.30 8.84
N ALA A 72 8.64 -6.70 7.63
CA ALA A 72 7.53 -6.13 6.88
C ALA A 72 6.19 -6.50 7.55
N THR A 73 5.31 -5.51 7.68
CA THR A 73 3.91 -5.75 8.04
C THR A 73 3.18 -6.22 6.79
N GLU A 74 2.50 -7.35 6.87
CA GLU A 74 1.74 -7.94 5.77
C GLU A 74 0.27 -7.54 5.87
N ILE A 75 -0.36 -7.26 4.72
CA ILE A 75 -1.77 -6.88 4.61
C ILE A 75 -2.50 -7.97 3.86
N TYR A 76 -3.53 -8.52 4.48
CA TYR A 76 -4.31 -9.64 3.96
C TYR A 76 -5.71 -9.19 3.54
N ALA A 77 -6.20 -9.74 2.43
CA ALA A 77 -7.60 -9.67 2.03
C ALA A 77 -8.46 -10.59 2.91
N ASP A 78 -9.78 -10.52 2.75
CA ASP A 78 -10.75 -11.33 3.49
C ASP A 78 -10.60 -12.85 3.30
N ASN A 79 -10.03 -13.27 2.18
CA ASN A 79 -9.71 -14.67 1.87
C ASN A 79 -8.30 -15.11 2.28
N GLY A 80 -7.56 -14.30 3.05
CA GLY A 80 -6.21 -14.58 3.49
C GLY A 80 -5.11 -14.35 2.44
N GLN A 81 -5.46 -13.90 1.23
CA GLN A 81 -4.48 -13.55 0.21
C GLN A 81 -3.78 -12.23 0.55
N THR A 82 -2.44 -12.19 0.43
CA THR A 82 -1.68 -10.96 0.64
C THR A 82 -1.94 -9.94 -0.48
N ILE A 83 -2.38 -8.74 -0.12
CA ILE A 83 -2.60 -7.62 -1.04
C ILE A 83 -1.47 -6.58 -1.02
N GLY A 84 -0.57 -6.67 -0.06
CA GLY A 84 0.62 -5.82 0.03
C GLY A 84 1.32 -5.88 1.36
N SER A 85 2.33 -5.02 1.54
CA SER A 85 3.08 -4.95 2.78
C SER A 85 3.63 -3.55 3.05
N PHE A 86 3.86 -3.23 4.33
CA PHE A 86 4.58 -2.03 4.76
C PHE A 86 5.95 -2.42 5.28
N PHE A 87 7.00 -1.72 4.85
CA PHE A 87 8.36 -2.02 5.24
C PHE A 87 9.28 -0.79 5.08
N VAL A 88 10.26 -0.69 5.97
CA VAL A 88 11.45 0.14 5.74
C VAL A 88 12.41 -0.61 4.82
N GLN A 89 12.51 -1.93 5.08
CA GLN A 89 13.24 -2.91 4.29
C GLN A 89 12.26 -4.04 4.03
N ASN A 90 12.01 -4.38 2.77
CA ASN A 90 11.10 -5.47 2.41
C ASN A 90 11.68 -6.82 2.89
N ARG A 91 11.37 -7.20 4.12
CA ARG A 91 11.77 -8.45 4.78
C ARG A 91 10.55 -9.27 5.12
N SER A 92 10.45 -10.43 4.53
CA SER A 92 9.48 -11.46 4.91
C SER A 92 10.25 -12.67 5.42
N TYR A 93 9.80 -13.26 6.50
CA TYR A 93 10.44 -14.41 7.14
C TYR A 93 10.09 -15.72 6.38
N VAL A 94 11.06 -16.62 6.27
CA VAL A 94 10.88 -18.01 5.85
C VAL A 94 11.50 -18.94 6.88
N GLN A 95 10.87 -20.09 7.10
CA GLN A 95 11.47 -21.21 7.80
C GLN A 95 12.32 -22.04 6.84
N TYR A 96 13.21 -22.88 7.34
CA TYR A 96 14.01 -23.73 6.46
C TYR A 96 13.13 -24.70 5.64
N SER A 97 12.02 -25.17 6.22
CA SER A 97 11.01 -25.98 5.55
C SER A 97 10.40 -25.33 4.31
N ASP A 98 10.33 -23.99 4.28
CA ASP A 98 9.78 -23.24 3.15
C ASP A 98 10.73 -23.19 1.92
N LEU A 99 11.93 -23.74 2.06
CA LEU A 99 12.93 -23.85 1.00
C LEU A 99 12.84 -25.17 0.22
N TYR A 100 12.12 -26.19 0.77
CA TYR A 100 12.00 -27.48 0.11
C TYR A 100 11.19 -27.36 -1.17
N PRO A 101 11.75 -27.83 -2.31
CA PRO A 101 11.01 -27.87 -3.56
C PRO A 101 9.85 -28.87 -3.48
N GLN A 102 8.79 -28.65 -4.23
CA GLN A 102 7.66 -29.59 -4.31
C GLN A 102 8.09 -30.92 -4.93
N ASP A 103 9.06 -30.89 -5.83
CA ASP A 103 9.69 -32.09 -6.41
C ASP A 103 10.92 -32.46 -5.59
N SER A 104 10.82 -33.57 -4.87
CA SER A 104 11.94 -34.10 -4.05
C SER A 104 13.18 -34.46 -4.85
N THR A 105 13.06 -34.69 -6.16
CA THR A 105 14.21 -34.99 -7.06
C THR A 105 15.08 -33.76 -7.30
N ALA A 106 14.61 -32.58 -7.00
CA ALA A 106 15.37 -31.34 -7.11
C ALA A 106 16.33 -31.09 -5.94
N MET A 107 16.36 -31.97 -4.92
CA MET A 107 17.33 -31.89 -3.81
C MET A 107 18.75 -32.16 -4.30
N LEU A 108 19.73 -31.50 -3.69
CA LEU A 108 21.13 -31.61 -4.08
C LEU A 108 21.97 -32.10 -2.90
N THR A 109 22.91 -33.03 -3.17
CA THR A 109 23.84 -33.48 -2.12
C THR A 109 25.08 -32.60 -2.11
N VAL A 110 25.22 -31.78 -1.10
CA VAL A 110 26.37 -30.87 -0.89
C VAL A 110 27.04 -31.16 0.44
N ALA A 111 28.37 -31.41 0.44
CA ALA A 111 29.13 -31.75 1.63
C ALA A 111 28.59 -33.00 2.41
N GLY A 112 27.96 -33.94 1.71
CA GLY A 112 27.37 -35.14 2.28
C GLY A 112 25.98 -34.98 2.91
N HIS A 113 25.31 -33.83 2.68
CA HIS A 113 23.97 -33.54 3.16
C HIS A 113 23.04 -33.24 1.99
N ASP A 114 21.83 -33.76 2.03
CA ASP A 114 20.79 -33.45 1.04
C ASP A 114 20.09 -32.14 1.44
N VAL A 115 20.20 -31.15 0.58
CA VAL A 115 19.76 -29.78 0.85
C VAL A 115 18.98 -29.18 -0.32
N PRO A 116 18.05 -28.26 -0.07
CA PRO A 116 17.35 -27.54 -1.14
C PRO A 116 18.32 -26.76 -2.05
N PRO A 117 17.96 -26.51 -3.33
CA PRO A 117 18.84 -25.83 -4.32
C PRO A 117 19.41 -24.49 -3.82
N LEU A 118 18.61 -23.73 -3.09
CA LEU A 118 19.03 -22.45 -2.53
C LEU A 118 20.06 -22.59 -1.42
N ALA A 119 19.88 -23.55 -0.51
CA ALA A 119 20.83 -23.85 0.55
C ALA A 119 22.13 -24.44 -0.05
N ALA A 120 22.02 -25.31 -1.06
CA ALA A 120 23.16 -25.84 -1.80
C ALA A 120 24.02 -24.72 -2.42
N ALA A 121 23.39 -23.78 -3.12
CA ALA A 121 24.05 -22.62 -3.71
C ALA A 121 24.76 -21.76 -2.66
N LEU A 122 24.10 -21.48 -1.53
CA LEU A 122 24.67 -20.71 -0.43
C LEU A 122 25.87 -21.40 0.20
N ILE A 123 25.72 -22.65 0.63
CA ILE A 123 26.75 -23.43 1.32
C ILE A 123 27.97 -23.62 0.42
N ALA A 124 27.77 -24.06 -0.81
CA ALA A 124 28.86 -24.23 -1.77
C ALA A 124 29.62 -22.94 -2.08
N THR A 125 28.93 -21.78 -2.03
CA THR A 125 29.51 -20.48 -2.40
C THR A 125 30.19 -19.81 -1.24
N GLU A 126 29.59 -19.74 -0.07
CA GLU A 126 30.04 -18.93 1.06
C GLU A 126 30.80 -19.75 2.10
N ASP A 127 30.46 -21.04 2.28
CA ASP A 127 31.02 -21.86 3.36
C ASP A 127 30.94 -23.37 3.06
N ALA A 128 31.77 -23.84 2.14
CA ALA A 128 31.78 -25.25 1.70
C ALA A 128 32.00 -26.30 2.82
N ARG A 129 32.40 -25.89 4.00
CA ARG A 129 32.60 -26.75 5.19
C ARG A 129 31.62 -26.42 6.32
N PHE A 130 30.52 -25.83 6.02
CA PHE A 130 29.53 -25.32 6.99
C PHE A 130 29.12 -26.38 8.04
N TYR A 131 28.97 -27.64 7.64
CA TYR A 131 28.57 -28.72 8.53
C TYR A 131 29.72 -29.29 9.40
N THR A 132 31.00 -28.90 9.10
CA THR A 132 32.18 -29.49 9.79
C THR A 132 32.77 -28.59 10.87
N HIS A 133 32.21 -27.41 11.12
CA HIS A 133 32.70 -26.48 12.14
C HIS A 133 31.55 -25.87 12.95
N SER A 134 31.84 -25.32 14.13
CA SER A 134 30.87 -24.66 15.03
C SER A 134 31.05 -23.14 14.97
N GLY A 135 30.75 -22.53 13.80
CA GLY A 135 30.72 -21.07 13.59
C GLY A 135 32.08 -20.45 13.23
N ILE A 136 33.21 -21.07 13.55
CA ILE A 136 34.55 -20.62 13.17
C ILE A 136 35.28 -21.73 12.43
N ASP A 137 35.68 -21.48 11.19
CA ASP A 137 36.48 -22.39 10.39
C ASP A 137 37.98 -22.12 10.53
N LEU A 138 38.64 -22.82 11.46
CA LEU A 138 40.06 -22.63 11.74
C LEU A 138 40.96 -22.98 10.52
N VAL A 139 40.56 -23.91 9.67
CA VAL A 139 41.31 -24.32 8.49
C VAL A 139 41.27 -23.23 7.43
N SER A 140 40.09 -22.59 7.24
CA SER A 140 39.98 -21.43 6.34
C SER A 140 40.74 -20.23 6.88
N LEU A 141 40.71 -19.99 8.19
CA LEU A 141 41.50 -18.91 8.82
C LEU A 141 43.01 -19.14 8.65
N ALA A 142 43.52 -20.35 8.86
CA ALA A 142 44.92 -20.71 8.63
C ALA A 142 45.32 -20.51 7.16
N ARG A 143 44.49 -20.96 6.22
CA ARG A 143 44.70 -20.77 4.77
C ARG A 143 44.80 -19.31 4.38
N VAL A 144 43.89 -18.45 4.87
CA VAL A 144 43.88 -17.02 4.63
C VAL A 144 45.13 -16.37 5.26
N GLY A 145 45.47 -16.74 6.49
CA GLY A 145 46.69 -16.27 7.18
C GLY A 145 47.95 -16.54 6.38
N VAL A 146 48.15 -17.78 5.94
CA VAL A 146 49.35 -18.17 5.13
C VAL A 146 49.36 -17.43 3.78
N LYS A 147 48.24 -17.32 3.05
CA LYS A 147 48.15 -16.61 1.77
C LYS A 147 48.43 -15.12 1.90
N THR A 148 47.91 -14.48 2.94
CA THR A 148 48.06 -13.02 3.13
C THR A 148 49.44 -12.66 3.66
N ILE A 149 49.98 -13.42 4.63
CA ILE A 149 51.26 -13.11 5.29
C ILE A 149 52.46 -13.64 4.46
N ALA A 150 52.41 -14.86 3.96
CA ALA A 150 53.54 -15.49 3.25
C ALA A 150 53.62 -15.15 1.77
N LEU A 151 52.49 -14.93 1.09
CA LEU A 151 52.43 -14.69 -0.36
C LEU A 151 52.15 -13.25 -0.76
N GLN A 152 51.91 -12.34 0.19
CA GLN A 152 51.52 -10.91 -0.04
C GLN A 152 50.41 -10.70 -1.09
N ARG A 153 49.65 -11.71 -1.39
CA ARG A 153 48.52 -11.65 -2.32
C ARG A 153 47.27 -11.32 -1.55
N SER A 154 46.53 -10.27 -1.95
CA SER A 154 45.20 -9.99 -1.45
C SER A 154 44.31 -11.22 -1.69
N SER A 155 43.81 -11.87 -0.61
CA SER A 155 43.03 -13.11 -0.74
C SER A 155 41.75 -12.82 -1.49
N GLN A 156 41.54 -13.50 -2.62
CA GLN A 156 40.24 -13.48 -3.36
C GLN A 156 39.19 -14.43 -2.76
N GLY A 157 39.42 -14.99 -1.57
CA GLY A 157 38.49 -15.91 -0.88
C GLY A 157 38.17 -15.45 0.53
N GLY A 158 36.90 -15.36 0.87
CA GLY A 158 36.43 -15.01 2.22
C GLY A 158 36.85 -16.09 3.23
N GLY A 159 37.41 -15.70 4.36
CA GLY A 159 37.68 -16.58 5.50
C GLY A 159 36.60 -16.48 6.58
N SER A 160 35.45 -15.86 6.29
CA SER A 160 34.32 -15.76 7.21
C SER A 160 33.26 -16.80 6.88
N THR A 161 32.77 -17.50 7.88
CA THR A 161 31.69 -18.50 7.76
C THR A 161 30.32 -17.84 7.56
N ILE A 162 29.32 -18.61 7.13
CA ILE A 162 27.91 -18.16 7.07
C ILE A 162 27.46 -17.61 8.42
N THR A 163 27.77 -18.31 9.53
CA THR A 163 27.38 -17.89 10.87
C THR A 163 28.05 -16.59 11.31
N GLN A 164 29.32 -16.33 10.92
CA GLN A 164 29.99 -15.04 11.17
C GLN A 164 29.39 -13.91 10.33
N GLN A 165 28.99 -14.19 9.08
CA GLN A 165 28.31 -13.22 8.23
C GLN A 165 26.92 -12.90 8.79
N LEU A 166 26.18 -13.88 9.29
CA LEU A 166 24.94 -13.70 9.99
C LEU A 166 25.11 -12.82 11.23
N ALA A 167 26.07 -13.12 12.09
CA ALA A 167 26.40 -12.32 13.27
C ALA A 167 26.68 -10.86 12.92
N LYS A 168 27.44 -10.60 11.86
CA LYS A 168 27.73 -9.26 11.34
C LYS A 168 26.47 -8.53 10.84
N ASN A 169 25.54 -9.24 10.22
CA ASN A 169 24.31 -8.65 9.66
C ASN A 169 23.26 -8.35 10.75
N LEU A 170 23.17 -9.21 11.76
CA LEU A 170 22.28 -8.99 12.91
C LEU A 170 22.75 -7.84 13.80
N PHE A 171 24.08 -7.68 13.95
CA PHE A 171 24.71 -6.66 14.78
C PHE A 171 25.69 -5.80 13.97
N PRO A 172 25.16 -4.84 13.19
CA PRO A 172 25.98 -4.06 12.28
C PRO A 172 27.00 -3.21 13.03
N ARG A 173 28.17 -3.08 12.40
CA ARG A 173 29.27 -2.25 12.91
C ARG A 173 28.85 -0.78 12.98
N GLY A 174 29.22 -0.08 14.07
CA GLY A 174 28.93 1.34 14.23
C GLY A 174 29.57 2.24 13.14
N LYS A 175 29.27 3.53 13.20
CA LYS A 175 29.75 4.53 12.22
C LYS A 175 31.27 4.47 12.03
N ARG A 176 31.71 4.69 10.78
CA ARG A 176 33.10 4.60 10.37
C ARG A 176 33.89 5.81 10.90
N ASP A 177 34.95 5.55 11.70
CA ASP A 177 35.86 6.60 12.19
C ASP A 177 36.77 7.13 11.08
N SER A 178 37.05 8.41 11.15
CA SER A 178 38.00 9.10 10.25
C SER A 178 39.47 8.70 10.53
N ASN A 179 39.83 8.42 11.80
CA ASN A 179 41.17 8.03 12.19
C ASN A 179 41.48 6.58 11.82
N LYS A 180 42.49 6.32 11.04
CA LYS A 180 42.89 5.01 10.51
C LYS A 180 43.23 4.00 11.60
N ILE A 181 43.89 4.42 12.68
CA ILE A 181 44.30 3.56 13.80
C ILE A 181 43.09 3.13 14.61
N VAL A 182 42.21 4.08 14.98
CA VAL A 182 40.99 3.82 15.73
C VAL A 182 40.04 2.91 14.90
N ARG A 183 39.94 3.15 13.61
CA ARG A 183 39.16 2.32 12.67
C ARG A 183 39.66 0.88 12.63
N THR A 184 41.02 0.67 12.57
CA THR A 184 41.59 -0.68 12.56
C THR A 184 41.36 -1.41 13.88
N ALA A 185 41.54 -0.73 15.04
CA ALA A 185 41.24 -1.29 16.34
C ALA A 185 39.76 -1.67 16.47
N LYS A 186 38.83 -0.79 16.05
CA LYS A 186 37.38 -1.10 16.04
C LYS A 186 37.04 -2.28 15.14
N LEU A 187 37.71 -2.45 14.01
CA LEU A 187 37.52 -3.59 13.11
C LEU A 187 37.93 -4.91 13.77
N ILE A 188 39.09 -4.93 14.50
CA ILE A 188 39.57 -6.10 15.22
C ILE A 188 38.56 -6.49 16.33
N VAL A 189 38.14 -5.53 17.14
CA VAL A 189 37.14 -5.76 18.19
C VAL A 189 35.85 -6.26 17.60
N SER A 190 35.35 -5.68 16.49
CA SER A 190 34.16 -6.14 15.80
C SER A 190 34.30 -7.60 15.35
N LYS A 191 35.48 -8.00 14.84
CA LYS A 191 35.75 -9.38 14.46
C LYS A 191 35.68 -10.37 15.66
N PHE A 192 36.19 -10.00 16.82
CA PHE A 192 36.05 -10.82 18.03
C PHE A 192 34.58 -10.93 18.47
N LYS A 193 33.82 -9.83 18.40
CA LYS A 193 32.38 -9.86 18.67
C LYS A 193 31.64 -10.79 17.69
N GLU A 194 31.94 -10.72 16.40
CA GLU A 194 31.38 -11.60 15.37
C GLU A 194 31.67 -13.09 15.69
N TRP A 195 32.89 -13.42 16.10
CA TRP A 195 33.28 -14.80 16.45
C TRP A 195 32.53 -15.31 17.67
N ILE A 196 32.44 -14.53 18.75
CA ILE A 196 31.72 -14.93 19.97
C ILE A 196 30.22 -15.07 19.69
N THR A 197 29.66 -14.16 18.89
CA THR A 197 28.24 -14.22 18.50
C THR A 197 27.99 -15.44 17.60
N ALA A 198 28.91 -15.76 16.68
CA ALA A 198 28.81 -16.96 15.85
C ALA A 198 28.82 -18.26 16.68
N LEU A 199 29.68 -18.36 17.68
CA LEU A 199 29.69 -19.49 18.62
C LEU A 199 28.39 -19.59 19.42
N LYS A 200 27.82 -18.46 19.87
CA LYS A 200 26.53 -18.43 20.56
C LYS A 200 25.39 -18.89 19.64
N LEU A 201 25.39 -18.46 18.35
CA LEU A 201 24.37 -18.88 17.39
C LEU A 201 24.44 -20.40 17.15
N GLU A 202 25.63 -20.95 16.93
CA GLU A 202 25.82 -22.41 16.70
C GLU A 202 25.51 -23.27 17.93
N TYR A 203 25.57 -22.68 19.11
CA TYR A 203 25.18 -23.37 20.35
C TYR A 203 23.66 -23.46 20.52
N ASN A 204 22.90 -22.47 20.01
CA ASN A 204 21.46 -22.35 20.27
C ASN A 204 20.60 -22.73 19.08
N TYR A 205 21.13 -22.73 17.85
CA TYR A 205 20.40 -22.96 16.62
C TYR A 205 21.01 -24.09 15.80
N THR A 206 20.15 -24.83 15.12
CA THR A 206 20.57 -25.86 14.16
C THR A 206 21.21 -25.22 12.92
N LYS A 207 21.91 -26.02 12.12
CA LYS A 207 22.49 -25.56 10.86
C LYS A 207 21.44 -25.05 9.87
N GLU A 208 20.29 -25.71 9.83
CA GLU A 208 19.13 -25.37 9.01
C GLU A 208 18.57 -24.01 9.44
N GLU A 209 18.37 -23.78 10.73
CA GLU A 209 17.91 -22.51 11.28
C GLU A 209 18.88 -21.37 10.97
N ILE A 210 20.20 -21.60 11.08
CA ILE A 210 21.24 -20.63 10.75
C ILE A 210 21.18 -20.25 9.26
N VAL A 211 20.96 -21.22 8.35
CA VAL A 211 20.80 -20.97 6.91
C VAL A 211 19.55 -20.13 6.68
N ALA A 212 18.41 -20.49 7.28
CA ALA A 212 17.17 -19.73 7.16
C ALA A 212 17.34 -18.29 7.69
N MET A 213 17.93 -18.12 8.87
CA MET A 213 18.23 -16.81 9.45
C MET A 213 19.12 -15.96 8.54
N TYR A 214 20.15 -16.56 7.93
CA TYR A 214 21.03 -15.89 6.98
C TYR A 214 20.25 -15.39 5.76
N LEU A 215 19.50 -16.28 5.11
CA LEU A 215 18.70 -15.98 3.91
C LEU A 215 17.65 -14.91 4.18
N ASN A 216 17.10 -14.85 5.40
CA ASN A 216 16.15 -13.84 5.83
C ASN A 216 16.81 -12.46 6.12
N THR A 217 18.13 -12.44 6.36
CA THR A 217 18.80 -11.23 6.86
C THR A 217 19.52 -10.45 5.78
N VAL A 218 19.97 -11.10 4.71
CA VAL A 218 20.82 -10.47 3.67
C VAL A 218 20.03 -9.63 2.68
N GLU A 219 20.70 -8.61 2.13
CA GLU A 219 20.17 -7.74 1.09
C GLU A 219 20.48 -8.31 -0.30
N TYR A 220 19.47 -8.39 -1.16
CA TYR A 220 19.56 -8.86 -2.56
C TYR A 220 19.53 -7.72 -3.60
N GLY A 221 19.50 -6.46 -3.17
CA GLY A 221 19.31 -5.32 -4.04
C GLY A 221 17.84 -5.07 -4.41
N SER A 222 17.58 -4.02 -5.19
CA SER A 222 16.21 -3.61 -5.54
C SER A 222 15.26 -3.45 -4.33
N ASN A 223 15.81 -3.09 -3.17
CA ASN A 223 15.11 -3.00 -1.88
C ASN A 223 14.53 -4.34 -1.38
N ALA A 224 15.00 -5.47 -1.90
CA ALA A 224 14.62 -6.80 -1.45
C ALA A 224 15.59 -7.27 -0.35
N PHE A 225 15.07 -7.40 0.88
CA PHE A 225 15.76 -7.93 2.04
C PHE A 225 15.13 -9.27 2.43
N GLY A 226 15.94 -10.30 2.51
CA GLY A 226 15.48 -11.67 2.70
C GLY A 226 15.04 -12.35 1.41
N ILE A 227 15.12 -13.68 1.44
CA ILE A 227 14.99 -14.52 0.25
C ILE A 227 13.57 -14.55 -0.33
N LYS A 228 12.54 -14.54 0.53
CA LYS A 228 11.13 -14.51 0.07
C LYS A 228 10.85 -13.26 -0.76
N SER A 229 11.32 -12.11 -0.26
CA SER A 229 11.21 -10.84 -0.96
C SER A 229 12.01 -10.83 -2.26
N ALA A 230 13.22 -11.40 -2.26
CA ALA A 230 14.07 -11.47 -3.44
C ALA A 230 13.48 -12.38 -4.52
N ALA A 231 13.02 -13.59 -4.17
CA ALA A 231 12.39 -14.53 -5.08
C ALA A 231 11.15 -13.90 -5.76
N ALA A 232 10.29 -13.26 -4.97
CA ALA A 232 9.11 -12.55 -5.47
C ALA A 232 9.49 -11.35 -6.37
N THR A 233 10.52 -10.58 -6.00
CA THR A 233 10.94 -9.37 -6.74
C THR A 233 11.58 -9.70 -8.09
N PHE A 234 12.48 -10.67 -8.14
CA PHE A 234 13.25 -10.94 -9.35
C PHE A 234 12.62 -12.00 -10.26
N PHE A 235 11.87 -12.96 -9.67
CA PHE A 235 11.34 -14.10 -10.41
C PHE A 235 9.83 -14.28 -10.29
N GLY A 236 9.15 -13.55 -9.40
CA GLY A 236 7.71 -13.70 -9.14
C GLY A 236 7.34 -15.04 -8.53
N LYS A 237 8.27 -15.67 -7.78
CA LYS A 237 8.18 -17.03 -7.22
C LYS A 237 8.34 -17.02 -5.70
N THR A 238 7.90 -18.10 -5.07
CA THR A 238 8.30 -18.44 -3.70
C THR A 238 9.71 -19.02 -3.65
N PRO A 239 10.39 -19.06 -2.50
CA PRO A 239 11.72 -19.67 -2.39
C PRO A 239 11.76 -21.16 -2.81
N ALA A 240 10.71 -21.92 -2.54
CA ALA A 240 10.58 -23.34 -2.91
C ALA A 240 10.44 -23.56 -4.42
N GLU A 241 9.91 -22.60 -5.17
CA GLU A 241 9.70 -22.66 -6.61
C GLU A 241 10.94 -22.23 -7.42
N LEU A 242 11.99 -21.73 -6.75
CA LEU A 242 13.22 -21.33 -7.43
C LEU A 242 13.95 -22.53 -7.99
N ASN A 243 14.26 -22.53 -9.28
CA ASN A 243 15.18 -23.49 -9.85
C ASN A 243 16.63 -23.17 -9.47
N LEU A 244 17.55 -24.10 -9.75
CA LEU A 244 18.96 -23.95 -9.36
C LEU A 244 19.63 -22.72 -9.97
N GLN A 245 19.29 -22.32 -11.21
CA GLN A 245 19.85 -21.13 -11.83
C GLN A 245 19.39 -19.85 -11.12
N GLU A 246 18.10 -19.76 -10.80
CA GLU A 246 17.50 -18.63 -10.10
C GLU A 246 18.09 -18.51 -8.68
N ALA A 247 18.23 -19.64 -7.98
CA ALA A 247 18.90 -19.73 -6.69
C ALA A 247 20.37 -19.24 -6.79
N ALA A 248 21.09 -19.67 -7.81
CA ALA A 248 22.48 -19.25 -8.05
C ALA A 248 22.61 -17.76 -8.38
N VAL A 249 21.63 -17.17 -9.09
CA VAL A 249 21.57 -15.70 -9.30
C VAL A 249 21.43 -14.99 -7.96
N LEU A 250 20.44 -15.37 -7.14
CA LEU A 250 20.17 -14.70 -5.87
C LEU A 250 21.38 -14.79 -4.92
N VAL A 251 21.94 -15.98 -4.73
CA VAL A 251 23.14 -16.16 -3.91
C VAL A 251 24.32 -15.36 -4.47
N GLY A 252 24.44 -15.28 -5.79
CA GLY A 252 25.46 -14.48 -6.44
C GLY A 252 25.36 -12.98 -6.14
N VAL A 253 24.15 -12.47 -6.10
CA VAL A 253 23.86 -11.06 -5.83
C VAL A 253 24.25 -10.63 -4.41
N VAL A 254 24.09 -11.49 -3.40
CA VAL A 254 24.38 -11.17 -1.98
C VAL A 254 25.79 -10.61 -1.77
N ASN A 255 26.77 -11.06 -2.52
CA ASN A 255 28.17 -10.63 -2.38
C ASN A 255 28.36 -9.11 -2.62
N ALA A 256 27.64 -8.54 -3.61
CA ALA A 256 27.65 -7.11 -3.92
C ALA A 256 26.36 -6.75 -4.70
N PRO A 257 25.25 -6.46 -4.03
CA PRO A 257 23.91 -6.32 -4.63
C PRO A 257 23.84 -5.29 -5.76
N THR A 258 24.57 -4.17 -5.65
CA THR A 258 24.60 -3.16 -6.72
C THR A 258 25.39 -3.64 -7.94
N ARG A 259 26.55 -4.30 -7.72
CA ARG A 259 27.46 -4.73 -8.80
C ARG A 259 26.90 -5.92 -9.58
N TYR A 260 26.25 -6.84 -8.90
CA TYR A 260 25.73 -8.08 -9.45
C TYR A 260 24.21 -8.07 -9.65
N SER A 261 23.62 -6.86 -9.65
CA SER A 261 22.18 -6.71 -9.93
C SER A 261 21.84 -7.26 -11.31
N PRO A 262 20.93 -8.24 -11.41
CA PRO A 262 20.55 -8.79 -12.71
C PRO A 262 19.72 -7.79 -13.55
N VAL A 263 19.16 -6.76 -12.91
CA VAL A 263 18.39 -5.70 -13.57
C VAL A 263 19.30 -4.59 -14.10
N ARG A 264 20.30 -4.15 -13.28
CA ARG A 264 21.18 -3.02 -13.63
C ARG A 264 22.44 -3.44 -14.37
N ASN A 265 22.96 -4.61 -14.07
CA ASN A 265 24.24 -5.12 -14.58
C ASN A 265 24.10 -6.61 -14.97
N PRO A 266 23.30 -6.96 -15.99
CA PRO A 266 22.95 -8.34 -16.33
C PRO A 266 24.19 -9.21 -16.67
N GLU A 267 25.18 -8.66 -17.37
CA GLU A 267 26.41 -9.40 -17.68
C GLU A 267 27.24 -9.76 -16.43
N ASN A 268 27.33 -8.84 -15.47
CA ASN A 268 28.04 -9.12 -14.21
C ASN A 268 27.27 -10.17 -13.39
N ALA A 269 25.94 -10.09 -13.39
CA ALA A 269 25.07 -11.09 -12.75
C ALA A 269 25.25 -12.46 -13.39
N LEU A 270 25.27 -12.55 -14.73
CA LEU A 270 25.48 -13.79 -15.46
C LEU A 270 26.85 -14.45 -15.11
N ARG A 271 27.93 -13.66 -15.15
CA ARG A 271 29.26 -14.12 -14.75
C ARG A 271 29.29 -14.60 -13.30
N ARG A 272 28.60 -13.91 -12.41
CA ARG A 272 28.57 -14.28 -10.98
C ARG A 272 27.72 -15.54 -10.75
N ARG A 273 26.57 -15.68 -11.41
CA ARG A 273 25.75 -16.91 -11.40
C ARG A 273 26.60 -18.12 -11.83
N ASN A 274 27.33 -18.02 -12.95
CA ASN A 274 28.17 -19.10 -13.44
C ASN A 274 29.31 -19.43 -12.45
N THR A 275 29.79 -18.44 -11.67
CA THR A 275 30.74 -18.70 -10.58
C THR A 275 30.10 -19.51 -9.46
N VAL A 276 28.84 -19.25 -9.12
CA VAL A 276 28.09 -20.01 -8.10
C VAL A 276 27.87 -21.46 -8.58
N LEU A 277 27.42 -21.64 -9.81
CA LEU A 277 27.23 -22.98 -10.41
C LEU A 277 28.50 -23.83 -10.36
N LYS A 278 29.66 -23.26 -10.74
CA LYS A 278 30.97 -23.92 -10.62
C LYS A 278 31.37 -24.28 -9.20
N ARG A 279 30.89 -23.56 -8.20
CA ARG A 279 31.12 -23.88 -6.80
C ARG A 279 30.23 -25.01 -6.32
N ILE A 280 29.01 -25.09 -6.82
CA ILE A 280 28.10 -26.22 -6.57
C ILE A 280 28.67 -27.50 -7.19
N GLU A 281 29.16 -27.42 -8.43
CA GLU A 281 29.88 -28.54 -9.10
C GLU A 281 31.09 -29.00 -8.27
N ALA A 282 31.95 -28.07 -7.84
CA ALA A 282 33.12 -28.36 -7.03
C ALA A 282 32.80 -28.96 -5.64
N ALA A 283 31.59 -28.70 -5.14
CA ALA A 283 31.07 -29.30 -3.91
C ALA A 283 30.31 -30.64 -4.11
N GLY A 284 30.23 -31.11 -5.35
CA GLY A 284 29.61 -32.40 -5.72
C GLY A 284 28.09 -32.33 -5.87
N GLY A 285 27.50 -31.11 -5.85
CA GLY A 285 26.03 -30.93 -5.92
C GLY A 285 25.43 -31.11 -7.31
N ILE A 286 26.23 -30.89 -8.36
CA ILE A 286 25.87 -31.11 -9.78
C ILE A 286 27.06 -31.68 -10.55
N THR A 287 26.77 -32.32 -11.67
CA THR A 287 27.82 -32.81 -12.60
C THR A 287 28.39 -31.66 -13.41
N LYS A 288 29.52 -31.90 -14.06
CA LYS A 288 30.14 -30.91 -14.95
C LYS A 288 29.26 -30.59 -16.17
N GLU A 289 28.62 -31.61 -16.73
CA GLU A 289 27.73 -31.52 -17.89
C GLU A 289 26.50 -30.65 -17.54
N GLU A 290 25.92 -30.83 -16.35
CA GLU A 290 24.84 -29.97 -15.82
C GLU A 290 25.31 -28.53 -15.60
N CYS A 291 26.50 -28.35 -15.01
CA CYS A 291 27.06 -27.02 -14.79
C CYS A 291 27.29 -26.28 -16.12
N ASP A 292 27.83 -26.93 -17.13
CA ASP A 292 28.06 -26.34 -18.45
C ASP A 292 26.72 -26.00 -19.15
N SER A 293 25.76 -26.90 -19.11
CA SER A 293 24.41 -26.70 -19.63
C SER A 293 23.71 -25.54 -18.99
N LEU A 294 23.67 -25.49 -17.64
CA LEU A 294 23.04 -24.40 -16.87
C LEU A 294 23.76 -23.06 -17.09
N SER A 295 25.10 -23.08 -17.26
CA SER A 295 25.89 -21.88 -17.48
C SER A 295 25.66 -21.25 -18.86
N ALA A 296 25.24 -22.01 -19.86
CA ALA A 296 24.93 -21.53 -21.21
C ALA A 296 23.59 -20.81 -21.29
N LEU A 297 22.66 -21.08 -20.37
CA LEU A 297 21.33 -20.47 -20.39
C LEU A 297 21.35 -18.98 -19.98
N PRO A 298 20.51 -18.12 -20.56
CA PRO A 298 20.37 -16.73 -20.15
C PRO A 298 19.69 -16.62 -18.78
N ILE A 299 19.82 -15.45 -18.12
CA ILE A 299 19.01 -15.11 -16.94
C ILE A 299 17.67 -14.54 -17.41
N THR A 300 16.58 -15.24 -17.15
CA THR A 300 15.23 -14.80 -17.44
C THR A 300 14.59 -14.24 -16.16
N LEU A 301 14.27 -12.95 -16.17
CA LEU A 301 13.66 -12.28 -15.02
C LEU A 301 12.16 -12.11 -15.21
N ASN A 302 11.39 -12.30 -14.14
CA ASN A 302 10.04 -11.81 -14.00
C ASN A 302 10.04 -10.68 -12.96
N TYR A 303 10.72 -9.59 -13.33
CA TYR A 303 11.05 -8.50 -12.41
C TYR A 303 9.81 -7.71 -12.00
N ARG A 304 9.45 -7.81 -10.71
CA ARG A 304 8.34 -7.09 -10.08
C ARG A 304 8.86 -6.32 -8.87
N PRO A 305 9.26 -5.05 -9.03
CA PRO A 305 9.80 -4.29 -7.91
C PRO A 305 8.71 -4.09 -6.86
N VAL A 306 8.96 -4.57 -5.65
CA VAL A 306 8.06 -4.37 -4.52
C VAL A 306 8.26 -2.96 -3.99
N SER A 307 7.29 -2.10 -4.23
CA SER A 307 7.24 -0.73 -3.74
C SER A 307 5.81 -0.43 -3.28
N HIS A 308 5.66 0.50 -2.33
CA HIS A 308 4.34 0.98 -1.90
C HIS A 308 3.52 1.58 -3.06
N ASN A 309 4.18 1.95 -4.16
CA ASN A 309 3.56 2.58 -5.32
C ASN A 309 3.00 1.59 -6.35
N TYR A 310 3.32 0.29 -6.22
CA TYR A 310 2.95 -0.75 -7.17
C TYR A 310 2.17 -1.89 -6.49
N GLY A 311 1.46 -2.66 -7.27
CA GLY A 311 0.65 -3.80 -6.81
C GLY A 311 -0.82 -3.45 -6.62
N ARG A 312 -1.60 -4.38 -6.06
CA ARG A 312 -3.04 -4.24 -5.84
C ARG A 312 -3.35 -3.27 -4.71
N ALA A 313 -4.50 -2.61 -4.78
CA ALA A 313 -5.06 -1.76 -3.75
C ALA A 313 -4.09 -0.67 -3.22
N THR A 314 -3.30 -0.03 -4.09
CA THR A 314 -2.26 0.93 -3.68
C THR A 314 -2.81 2.12 -2.89
N TYR A 315 -3.95 2.69 -3.31
CA TYR A 315 -4.62 3.78 -2.59
C TYR A 315 -5.18 3.32 -1.25
N PHE A 316 -5.78 2.14 -1.19
CA PHE A 316 -6.26 1.55 0.05
C PHE A 316 -5.12 1.34 1.05
N ARG A 317 -4.01 0.76 0.62
CA ARG A 317 -2.82 0.56 1.47
C ARG A 317 -2.27 1.89 2.02
N GLU A 318 -2.21 2.92 1.19
CA GLU A 318 -1.77 4.24 1.64
C GLU A 318 -2.78 4.87 2.61
N MET A 319 -4.08 4.77 2.33
CA MET A 319 -5.15 5.21 3.24
C MET A 319 -5.04 4.49 4.59
N LEU A 320 -4.86 3.16 4.60
CA LEU A 320 -4.65 2.36 5.82
C LEU A 320 -3.41 2.83 6.59
N ARG A 321 -2.30 3.05 5.88
CA ARG A 321 -1.05 3.56 6.48
C ARG A 321 -1.24 4.90 7.17
N LEU A 322 -1.89 5.83 6.49
CA LEU A 322 -2.19 7.16 7.03
C LEU A 322 -3.13 7.08 8.23
N THR A 323 -4.16 6.25 8.15
CA THR A 323 -5.13 6.04 9.24
C THR A 323 -4.46 5.49 10.50
N MET A 324 -3.67 4.41 10.38
CA MET A 324 -3.01 3.79 11.54
C MET A 324 -1.93 4.67 12.19
N ASN A 325 -1.28 5.54 11.41
CA ASN A 325 -0.26 6.48 11.90
C ASN A 325 -0.82 7.89 12.18
N ALA A 326 -2.13 8.09 12.09
CA ALA A 326 -2.72 9.40 12.30
C ALA A 326 -2.40 9.94 13.71
N GLN A 327 -2.14 11.22 13.80
CA GLN A 327 -2.04 11.96 15.06
C GLN A 327 -3.35 12.69 15.33
N ARG A 328 -3.62 12.98 16.61
CA ARG A 328 -4.80 13.75 16.96
C ARG A 328 -4.87 15.05 16.15
N PRO A 329 -6.02 15.37 15.55
CA PRO A 329 -6.19 16.54 14.70
C PRO A 329 -5.79 17.86 15.39
N LYS A 330 -5.29 18.82 14.59
CA LYS A 330 -4.95 20.17 15.07
C LYS A 330 -5.78 21.19 14.31
N ARG A 331 -6.47 22.12 15.02
CA ARG A 331 -7.39 23.11 14.44
C ARG A 331 -6.82 23.86 13.22
N ARG A 332 -5.51 24.20 13.26
CA ARG A 332 -4.83 24.92 12.17
C ARG A 332 -4.80 24.21 10.82
N ASN A 333 -5.12 22.91 10.78
CA ASN A 333 -5.09 22.10 9.56
C ASN A 333 -6.45 22.03 8.86
N PHE A 334 -7.47 22.68 9.40
CA PHE A 334 -8.85 22.62 8.90
C PHE A 334 -9.38 24.01 8.59
N TYR A 335 -10.15 24.13 7.52
CA TYR A 335 -10.79 25.39 7.14
C TYR A 335 -12.00 25.70 8.02
N THR A 336 -12.86 24.70 8.26
CA THR A 336 -14.07 24.87 9.05
C THR A 336 -13.89 24.31 10.47
N THR A 337 -14.67 24.81 11.42
CA THR A 337 -14.74 24.25 12.79
C THR A 337 -15.38 22.88 12.75
N TRP A 338 -16.42 22.70 11.94
CA TRP A 338 -17.10 21.42 11.73
C TRP A 338 -16.11 20.31 11.33
N ASP A 339 -15.34 20.48 10.25
CA ASP A 339 -14.39 19.46 9.81
C ASP A 339 -13.36 19.10 10.89
N TYR A 340 -12.94 20.08 11.70
CA TYR A 340 -12.04 19.85 12.83
C TYR A 340 -12.70 19.02 13.93
N GLU A 341 -13.92 19.36 14.32
CA GLU A 341 -14.68 18.65 15.36
C GLU A 341 -15.01 17.22 14.94
N GLN A 342 -15.46 17.02 13.69
CA GLN A 342 -15.70 15.68 13.14
C GLN A 342 -14.41 14.84 13.09
N ALA A 343 -13.29 15.43 12.66
CA ALA A 343 -12.01 14.72 12.66
C ALA A 343 -11.54 14.35 14.07
N CYS A 344 -11.78 15.21 15.08
CA CYS A 344 -11.50 14.88 16.48
C CYS A 344 -12.40 13.76 16.99
N LYS A 345 -13.70 13.82 16.69
CA LYS A 345 -14.66 12.78 17.04
C LYS A 345 -14.28 11.42 16.42
N GLU A 346 -14.02 11.40 15.11
CA GLU A 346 -13.54 10.18 14.43
C GLU A 346 -12.24 9.64 15.08
N TYR A 347 -11.28 10.54 15.39
CA TYR A 347 -10.04 10.11 16.04
C TYR A 347 -10.30 9.49 17.40
N ASP A 348 -11.15 10.06 18.22
CA ASP A 348 -11.42 9.59 19.60
C ASP A 348 -12.27 8.30 19.59
N GLU A 349 -13.27 8.19 18.72
CA GLU A 349 -14.20 7.06 18.66
C GLU A 349 -13.69 5.86 17.84
N ASN A 350 -12.93 6.09 16.76
CA ASN A 350 -12.45 5.01 15.91
C ASN A 350 -11.08 4.48 16.42
N PRO A 351 -11.02 3.23 16.93
CA PRO A 351 -9.78 2.67 17.48
C PRO A 351 -8.68 2.44 16.44
N LEU A 352 -9.01 2.35 15.15
CA LEU A 352 -8.03 2.16 14.09
C LEU A 352 -7.28 3.47 13.74
N ILE A 353 -7.95 4.63 13.92
CA ILE A 353 -7.33 5.93 13.64
C ILE A 353 -6.30 6.24 14.72
N GLY A 354 -5.03 6.35 14.32
CA GLY A 354 -3.92 6.54 15.25
C GLY A 354 -3.53 5.28 16.04
N TRP A 355 -3.93 4.09 15.58
CA TRP A 355 -3.71 2.82 16.27
C TRP A 355 -2.26 2.63 16.72
N CYS A 356 -1.28 2.95 15.88
CA CYS A 356 0.15 2.85 16.20
C CYS A 356 0.56 3.71 17.41
N HIS A 357 -0.12 4.83 17.63
CA HIS A 357 0.17 5.75 18.74
C HIS A 357 -0.67 5.48 19.99
N LYS A 358 -1.91 4.98 19.81
CA LYS A 358 -2.84 4.65 20.89
C LYS A 358 -2.44 3.35 21.63
N ASN A 359 -1.84 2.40 20.90
CA ASN A 359 -1.46 1.10 21.42
C ASN A 359 0.03 1.03 21.77
N ARG A 360 0.36 0.24 22.80
CA ARG A 360 1.72 0.06 23.28
C ARG A 360 2.10 -1.41 23.34
N LYS A 361 3.35 -1.70 22.99
CA LYS A 361 3.96 -3.02 23.17
C LYS A 361 4.26 -3.28 24.64
N ALA A 362 4.57 -4.52 25.02
CA ALA A 362 4.92 -4.91 26.37
C ALA A 362 6.12 -4.12 26.95
N ASP A 363 7.04 -3.64 26.08
CA ASP A 363 8.18 -2.80 26.47
C ASP A 363 7.81 -1.31 26.64
N GLY A 364 6.53 -0.94 26.53
CA GLY A 364 6.02 0.43 26.61
C GLY A 364 6.23 1.27 25.35
N THR A 365 6.88 0.76 24.32
CA THR A 365 7.07 1.49 23.06
C THR A 365 5.80 1.44 22.17
N ALA A 366 5.64 2.45 21.29
CA ALA A 366 4.57 2.47 20.30
C ALA A 366 4.82 1.42 19.22
N TYR A 367 3.74 0.94 18.59
CA TYR A 367 3.87 0.09 17.41
C TYR A 367 4.39 0.88 16.20
N ASP A 368 5.22 0.23 15.39
CA ASP A 368 5.74 0.75 14.12
C ASP A 368 5.31 -0.17 12.98
N ILE A 369 4.36 0.30 12.17
CA ILE A 369 3.81 -0.43 11.02
C ILE A 369 4.87 -0.88 10.01
N TYR A 370 6.07 -0.30 10.03
CA TYR A 370 7.14 -0.65 9.10
C TYR A 370 8.14 -1.65 9.65
N ARG A 371 8.11 -1.92 10.96
CA ARG A 371 9.21 -2.64 11.64
C ARG A 371 8.76 -3.80 12.50
N ASP A 372 7.51 -3.79 12.96
CA ASP A 372 7.06 -4.76 13.98
C ASP A 372 6.50 -6.06 13.39
N GLY A 373 6.41 -6.17 12.04
CA GLY A 373 5.99 -7.40 11.36
C GLY A 373 4.55 -7.79 11.68
N LEU A 374 3.66 -6.80 11.72
CA LEU A 374 2.25 -7.02 11.99
C LEU A 374 1.58 -7.78 10.85
N LYS A 375 0.52 -8.52 11.15
CA LYS A 375 -0.40 -9.08 10.18
C LYS A 375 -1.71 -8.34 10.28
N ILE A 376 -2.08 -7.61 9.23
CA ILE A 376 -3.29 -6.79 9.19
C ILE A 376 -4.31 -7.47 8.28
N TYR A 377 -5.40 -7.95 8.87
CA TYR A 377 -6.49 -8.59 8.14
C TYR A 377 -7.54 -7.56 7.81
N THR A 378 -7.81 -7.39 6.51
CA THR A 378 -8.73 -6.38 6.00
C THR A 378 -10.04 -6.99 5.53
N THR A 379 -11.03 -6.13 5.31
CA THR A 379 -12.32 -6.50 4.73
C THR A 379 -12.30 -6.55 3.20
N ILE A 380 -11.19 -6.11 2.58
CA ILE A 380 -11.05 -6.07 1.11
C ILE A 380 -11.15 -7.50 0.55
N ASN A 381 -12.03 -7.68 -0.42
CA ASN A 381 -12.09 -8.89 -1.21
C ASN A 381 -11.14 -8.78 -2.42
N ALA A 382 -10.20 -9.72 -2.54
CA ALA A 382 -9.13 -9.63 -3.54
C ALA A 382 -9.67 -9.61 -4.99
N SER A 383 -10.70 -10.41 -5.29
CA SER A 383 -11.33 -10.45 -6.61
C SER A 383 -12.15 -9.18 -6.91
N MET A 384 -12.94 -8.72 -5.94
CA MET A 384 -13.70 -7.48 -6.09
C MET A 384 -12.77 -6.27 -6.28
N GLN A 385 -11.64 -6.21 -5.57
CA GLN A 385 -10.63 -5.17 -5.76
C GLN A 385 -10.07 -5.17 -7.18
N GLU A 386 -9.73 -6.36 -7.70
CA GLU A 386 -9.24 -6.51 -9.08
C GLU A 386 -10.30 -6.09 -10.10
N TYR A 387 -11.56 -6.47 -9.87
CA TYR A 387 -12.67 -6.09 -10.76
C TYR A 387 -12.91 -4.58 -10.74
N ALA A 388 -12.81 -3.94 -9.58
CA ALA A 388 -12.94 -2.49 -9.46
C ALA A 388 -11.83 -1.75 -10.22
N GLU A 389 -10.56 -2.14 -10.02
CA GLU A 389 -9.40 -1.57 -10.71
C GLU A 389 -9.52 -1.77 -12.23
N ALA A 390 -9.89 -2.99 -12.68
CA ALA A 390 -10.02 -3.29 -14.09
C ALA A 390 -11.20 -2.56 -14.78
N SER A 391 -12.34 -2.43 -14.07
CA SER A 391 -13.53 -1.74 -14.63
C SER A 391 -13.28 -0.24 -14.74
N LEU A 392 -12.62 0.37 -13.74
CA LEU A 392 -12.22 1.76 -13.77
C LEU A 392 -11.21 1.99 -14.91
N GLN A 393 -10.13 1.19 -14.96
CA GLN A 393 -9.10 1.30 -16.00
C GLN A 393 -9.71 1.20 -17.42
N LYS A 394 -10.57 0.21 -17.64
CA LYS A 394 -11.24 -0.01 -18.94
C LYS A 394 -12.06 1.20 -19.37
N GLN A 395 -12.88 1.76 -18.49
CA GLN A 395 -13.73 2.91 -18.82
C GLN A 395 -12.89 4.16 -19.08
N MET A 396 -11.84 4.38 -18.26
CA MET A 396 -10.94 5.52 -18.43
C MET A 396 -10.14 5.43 -19.71
N GLU A 397 -9.59 4.26 -20.03
CA GLU A 397 -8.75 4.03 -21.22
C GLU A 397 -9.55 4.10 -22.53
N LEU A 398 -10.71 3.42 -22.56
CA LEU A 398 -11.45 3.22 -23.82
C LEU A 398 -12.44 4.33 -24.14
N VAL A 399 -12.93 5.05 -23.11
CA VAL A 399 -14.02 6.02 -23.30
C VAL A 399 -13.63 7.42 -22.84
N ILE A 400 -13.29 7.59 -21.54
CA ILE A 400 -13.22 8.91 -20.94
C ILE A 400 -12.00 9.69 -21.44
N GLN A 401 -10.80 9.11 -21.36
CA GLN A 401 -9.59 9.79 -21.80
C GLN A 401 -9.59 10.10 -23.31
N PRO A 402 -10.02 9.19 -24.21
CA PRO A 402 -10.18 9.52 -25.63
C PRO A 402 -11.18 10.64 -25.90
N MET A 403 -12.29 10.70 -25.16
CA MET A 403 -13.26 11.80 -25.27
C MET A 403 -12.62 13.14 -24.86
N MET A 404 -11.90 13.16 -23.75
CA MET A 404 -11.19 14.35 -23.29
C MET A 404 -10.10 14.78 -24.28
N ASP A 405 -9.31 13.85 -24.78
CA ASP A 405 -8.27 14.12 -25.77
C ASP A 405 -8.86 14.65 -27.09
N LYS A 406 -10.02 14.16 -27.49
CA LYS A 406 -10.76 14.67 -28.64
C LYS A 406 -11.25 16.10 -28.39
N LYS A 407 -11.89 16.36 -27.25
CA LYS A 407 -12.38 17.69 -26.83
C LYS A 407 -11.25 18.73 -26.85
N VAL A 408 -10.11 18.44 -26.21
CA VAL A 408 -8.98 19.40 -26.18
C VAL A 408 -8.40 19.63 -27.56
N ARG A 409 -8.37 18.62 -28.44
CA ARG A 409 -7.89 18.75 -29.82
C ARG A 409 -8.79 19.62 -30.67
N GLU A 410 -10.12 19.51 -30.49
CA GLU A 410 -11.13 20.29 -31.25
C GLU A 410 -11.22 21.72 -30.74
N THR A 411 -11.25 21.92 -29.42
CA THR A 411 -11.40 23.25 -28.79
C THR A 411 -10.08 24.01 -28.67
N ARG A 412 -8.95 23.32 -28.72
CA ARG A 412 -7.61 23.84 -28.39
C ARG A 412 -7.49 24.44 -26.98
N LYS A 413 -8.44 24.13 -26.09
CA LYS A 413 -8.50 24.59 -24.72
C LYS A 413 -8.54 23.41 -23.77
N LEU A 414 -7.76 23.49 -22.69
CA LEU A 414 -7.82 22.54 -21.58
C LEU A 414 -8.73 23.09 -20.47
N PHE A 415 -8.57 24.35 -20.13
CA PHE A 415 -9.34 25.03 -19.09
C PHE A 415 -10.50 25.79 -19.72
N GLU A 416 -11.63 25.85 -19.03
CA GLU A 416 -12.85 26.51 -19.45
C GLU A 416 -13.35 27.44 -18.34
N ASN A 417 -14.03 28.53 -18.75
CA ASN A 417 -14.65 29.50 -17.83
C ASN A 417 -13.68 30.18 -16.86
N ILE A 418 -12.41 30.33 -17.27
CA ILE A 418 -11.38 31.07 -16.52
C ILE A 418 -10.63 32.03 -17.45
N THR A 419 -10.03 33.08 -16.88
CA THR A 419 -9.19 34.04 -17.61
C THR A 419 -7.79 33.46 -17.91
N ALA A 420 -7.05 34.10 -18.82
CA ALA A 420 -5.68 33.70 -19.13
C ALA A 420 -4.73 33.85 -17.91
N GLU A 421 -5.00 34.85 -17.06
CA GLU A 421 -4.25 35.08 -15.83
C GLU A 421 -4.47 33.96 -14.81
N GLU A 422 -5.72 33.50 -14.65
CA GLU A 422 -6.06 32.38 -13.78
C GLU A 422 -5.45 31.08 -14.31
N GLU A 423 -5.48 30.82 -15.61
CA GLU A 423 -4.80 29.68 -16.22
C GLU A 423 -3.30 29.69 -15.91
N GLN A 424 -2.64 30.84 -16.13
CA GLN A 424 -1.21 30.96 -15.80
C GLN A 424 -0.95 30.80 -14.30
N ALA A 425 -1.83 31.27 -13.42
CA ALA A 425 -1.70 31.10 -11.98
C ALA A 425 -1.79 29.60 -11.58
N ILE A 426 -2.69 28.83 -12.20
CA ILE A 426 -2.82 27.38 -12.00
C ILE A 426 -1.51 26.67 -12.43
N ILE A 427 -0.98 26.99 -13.62
CA ILE A 427 0.25 26.41 -14.13
C ILE A 427 1.45 26.75 -13.23
N LYS A 428 1.61 28.02 -12.84
CA LYS A 428 2.68 28.48 -11.94
C LYS A 428 2.61 27.80 -10.57
N ARG A 429 1.40 27.61 -10.02
CA ARG A 429 1.20 26.86 -8.76
C ARG A 429 1.65 25.41 -8.91
N ALA A 430 1.30 24.74 -10.00
CA ALA A 430 1.74 23.39 -10.28
C ALA A 430 3.26 23.28 -10.44
N MET A 431 3.90 24.23 -11.12
CA MET A 431 5.37 24.31 -11.20
C MET A 431 6.01 24.44 -9.82
N ARG A 432 5.52 25.33 -8.95
CA ARG A 432 6.03 25.54 -7.59
C ARG A 432 5.91 24.30 -6.71
N ASN A 433 4.86 23.54 -6.91
CA ASN A 433 4.60 22.30 -6.16
C ASN A 433 5.39 21.09 -6.68
N SER A 434 6.10 21.21 -7.81
CA SER A 434 6.88 20.13 -8.37
C SER A 434 8.20 19.89 -7.63
N ASP A 435 8.70 18.65 -7.66
CA ASP A 435 10.01 18.30 -7.11
C ASP A 435 11.13 19.06 -7.83
N ARG A 436 10.99 19.27 -9.14
CA ARG A 436 11.94 20.08 -9.92
C ARG A 436 12.14 21.46 -9.30
N PHE A 437 11.06 22.17 -9.03
CA PHE A 437 11.12 23.52 -8.44
C PHE A 437 11.76 23.49 -7.05
N ARG A 438 11.32 22.57 -6.20
CA ARG A 438 11.85 22.41 -4.83
C ARG A 438 13.35 22.11 -4.82
N ASN A 439 13.78 21.17 -5.65
CA ASN A 439 15.19 20.76 -5.72
C ASN A 439 16.09 21.86 -6.26
N MET A 440 15.67 22.56 -7.33
CA MET A 440 16.44 23.67 -7.88
C MET A 440 16.50 24.85 -6.91
N LYS A 441 15.41 25.17 -6.20
CA LYS A 441 15.40 26.20 -5.15
C LYS A 441 16.30 25.84 -3.98
N ALA A 442 16.30 24.58 -3.54
CA ALA A 442 17.21 24.08 -2.51
C ALA A 442 18.68 24.13 -2.95
N ALA A 443 18.96 24.00 -4.26
CA ALA A 443 20.29 24.17 -4.85
C ALA A 443 20.70 25.64 -5.05
N GLY A 444 19.89 26.63 -4.66
CA GLY A 444 20.17 28.06 -4.73
C GLY A 444 19.97 28.68 -6.10
N VAL A 445 19.27 28.02 -7.03
CA VAL A 445 18.96 28.57 -8.36
C VAL A 445 17.91 29.70 -8.23
N SER A 446 18.07 30.78 -9.01
CA SER A 446 17.12 31.88 -9.00
C SER A 446 15.73 31.45 -9.48
N GLU A 447 14.68 32.09 -8.96
CA GLU A 447 13.30 31.71 -9.35
C GLU A 447 13.08 31.93 -10.86
N LYS A 448 13.69 32.95 -11.46
CA LYS A 448 13.63 33.20 -12.89
C LYS A 448 14.21 32.03 -13.68
N ASP A 449 15.43 31.59 -13.34
CA ASP A 449 16.10 30.48 -14.04
C ASP A 449 15.35 29.16 -13.83
N ILE A 450 14.72 28.98 -12.66
CA ILE A 450 13.85 27.83 -12.40
C ILE A 450 12.67 27.83 -13.38
N TYR A 451 11.92 28.95 -13.50
CA TYR A 451 10.80 29.05 -14.45
C TYR A 451 11.25 28.88 -15.91
N ASP A 452 12.37 29.48 -16.29
CA ASP A 452 12.93 29.34 -17.65
C ASP A 452 13.30 27.87 -17.96
N SER A 453 13.67 27.11 -16.93
CA SER A 453 13.95 25.66 -17.07
C SER A 453 12.73 24.81 -17.42
N PHE A 454 11.51 25.28 -17.09
CA PHE A 454 10.27 24.56 -17.39
C PHE A 454 9.90 24.60 -18.88
N GLY A 455 10.42 25.57 -19.65
CA GLY A 455 10.24 25.64 -21.10
C GLY A 455 11.22 24.74 -21.90
N LYS A 456 12.29 24.23 -21.28
CA LYS A 456 13.32 23.44 -21.97
C LYS A 456 12.90 21.97 -22.08
N LYS A 457 12.87 21.43 -23.29
CA LYS A 457 12.54 20.01 -23.52
C LYS A 457 13.59 19.08 -22.91
N CYS A 458 13.13 18.02 -22.30
CA CYS A 458 13.98 16.94 -21.77
C CYS A 458 13.25 15.60 -21.94
N GLU A 459 14.02 14.52 -21.98
CA GLU A 459 13.49 13.16 -21.97
C GLU A 459 12.82 12.87 -20.63
N MET A 460 11.61 12.35 -20.67
CA MET A 460 10.85 12.00 -19.48
C MET A 460 9.82 10.91 -19.76
N LYS A 461 9.40 10.23 -18.71
CA LYS A 461 8.28 9.29 -18.73
C LYS A 461 7.02 9.99 -18.27
N VAL A 462 5.94 9.81 -19.00
CA VAL A 462 4.63 10.33 -18.66
C VAL A 462 3.62 9.21 -18.56
N PHE A 463 2.63 9.39 -17.67
CA PHE A 463 1.53 8.46 -17.53
C PHE A 463 0.57 8.58 -18.72
N THR A 464 0.09 7.42 -19.20
CA THR A 464 -1.11 7.29 -20.02
C THR A 464 -1.90 6.08 -19.55
N TYR A 465 -3.20 6.03 -19.82
CA TYR A 465 -4.02 4.86 -19.50
C TYR A 465 -3.60 3.58 -20.25
N LYS A 466 -2.78 3.70 -21.30
CA LYS A 466 -2.16 2.57 -22.04
C LYS A 466 -0.78 2.16 -21.48
N GLY A 467 -0.36 2.77 -20.37
CA GLY A 467 0.95 2.56 -19.78
C GLY A 467 1.86 3.80 -19.84
N GLU A 468 3.07 3.66 -19.33
CA GLU A 468 4.07 4.73 -19.37
C GLU A 468 4.58 4.96 -20.79
N ARG A 469 4.80 6.21 -21.15
CA ARG A 469 5.36 6.60 -22.44
C ARG A 469 6.61 7.46 -22.27
N ASP A 470 7.70 7.03 -22.87
CA ASP A 470 8.91 7.84 -23.00
C ASP A 470 8.66 8.93 -24.07
N THR A 471 9.00 10.16 -23.72
CA THR A 471 8.72 11.32 -24.58
C THR A 471 9.70 12.46 -24.34
N LEU A 472 9.93 13.26 -25.41
CA LEU A 472 10.72 14.50 -25.34
C LEU A 472 9.76 15.69 -25.25
N MET A 473 9.55 16.24 -24.06
CA MET A 473 8.69 17.40 -23.85
C MET A 473 9.24 18.35 -22.80
N SER A 474 8.68 19.55 -22.72
CA SER A 474 9.06 20.46 -21.63
C SER A 474 8.38 20.05 -20.32
N PRO A 475 8.98 20.36 -19.15
CA PRO A 475 8.32 20.12 -17.85
C PRO A 475 6.97 20.83 -17.73
N GLN A 476 6.79 21.99 -18.37
CA GLN A 476 5.50 22.67 -18.43
C GLN A 476 4.47 21.86 -19.23
N ASP A 477 4.84 21.34 -20.40
CA ASP A 477 3.94 20.50 -21.19
C ASP A 477 3.59 19.19 -20.47
N SER A 478 4.54 18.65 -19.68
CA SER A 478 4.28 17.50 -18.80
C SER A 478 3.24 17.81 -17.72
N ILE A 479 3.30 18.99 -17.11
CA ILE A 479 2.26 19.43 -16.16
C ILE A 479 0.89 19.49 -16.84
N LEU A 480 0.80 20.13 -17.99
CA LEU A 480 -0.45 20.23 -18.77
C LEU A 480 -0.95 18.84 -19.20
N HIS A 481 -0.03 17.95 -19.63
CA HIS A 481 -0.37 16.57 -19.94
C HIS A 481 -1.02 15.86 -18.76
N HIS A 482 -0.42 15.93 -17.55
CA HIS A 482 -0.95 15.28 -16.36
C HIS A 482 -2.24 15.92 -15.83
N LYS A 483 -2.43 17.25 -16.03
CA LYS A 483 -3.71 17.92 -15.73
C LYS A 483 -4.83 17.49 -16.64
N ARG A 484 -4.52 17.15 -17.91
CA ARG A 484 -5.49 16.61 -18.88
C ARG A 484 -5.89 15.15 -18.60
N ILE A 485 -5.10 14.41 -17.81
CA ILE A 485 -5.46 13.05 -17.42
C ILE A 485 -6.66 13.09 -16.47
N MET A 486 -7.77 12.52 -16.92
CA MET A 486 -8.98 12.46 -16.10
C MET A 486 -8.78 11.59 -14.88
N ARG A 487 -9.54 11.86 -13.82
CA ARG A 487 -9.52 11.11 -12.56
C ARG A 487 -10.81 10.35 -12.40
N ALA A 488 -10.72 9.23 -11.70
CA ALA A 488 -11.88 8.48 -11.24
C ALA A 488 -11.57 7.83 -9.90
N SER A 489 -12.60 7.61 -9.10
CA SER A 489 -12.50 6.82 -7.88
C SER A 489 -13.71 5.91 -7.73
N PHE A 490 -13.53 4.84 -6.96
CA PHE A 490 -14.54 3.81 -6.79
C PHE A 490 -14.44 3.20 -5.37
N VAL A 491 -15.60 2.95 -4.76
CA VAL A 491 -15.71 2.20 -3.49
C VAL A 491 -16.89 1.22 -3.60
N ALA A 492 -16.72 0.03 -3.01
CA ALA A 492 -17.81 -0.91 -2.81
C ALA A 492 -17.85 -1.38 -1.35
N MET A 493 -19.05 -1.52 -0.78
CA MET A 493 -19.29 -1.85 0.63
C MET A 493 -20.44 -2.83 0.76
N GLU A 494 -20.28 -3.78 1.67
CA GLU A 494 -21.33 -4.69 2.10
C GLU A 494 -22.21 -3.98 3.14
N PRO A 495 -23.49 -3.72 2.87
CA PRO A 495 -24.32 -2.87 3.71
C PRO A 495 -24.59 -3.45 5.10
N GLN A 496 -24.75 -4.77 5.22
CA GLN A 496 -25.10 -5.43 6.48
C GLN A 496 -23.98 -5.41 7.52
N THR A 497 -22.72 -5.37 7.06
CA THR A 497 -21.55 -5.43 7.94
C THR A 497 -20.78 -4.12 8.03
N GLY A 498 -20.98 -3.21 7.08
CA GLY A 498 -20.14 -2.03 6.92
C GLY A 498 -18.75 -2.34 6.34
N TYR A 499 -18.52 -3.56 5.80
CA TYR A 499 -17.24 -4.00 5.27
C TYR A 499 -16.94 -3.37 3.91
N VAL A 500 -15.86 -2.60 3.83
CA VAL A 500 -15.36 -2.09 2.55
C VAL A 500 -14.71 -3.23 1.77
N LYS A 501 -15.29 -3.62 0.64
CA LYS A 501 -14.88 -4.76 -0.17
C LYS A 501 -13.94 -4.41 -1.31
N ALA A 502 -14.02 -3.18 -1.84
CA ALA A 502 -13.12 -2.68 -2.85
C ALA A 502 -12.93 -1.16 -2.72
N TYR A 503 -11.72 -0.68 -3.04
CA TYR A 503 -11.34 0.70 -2.87
C TYR A 503 -10.32 1.14 -3.92
N VAL A 504 -10.68 2.10 -4.78
CA VAL A 504 -9.81 2.65 -5.82
C VAL A 504 -9.83 4.18 -5.73
N GLY A 505 -8.72 4.78 -5.29
CA GLY A 505 -8.61 6.23 -5.06
C GLY A 505 -8.18 7.04 -6.28
N GLY A 506 -7.79 6.38 -7.38
CA GLY A 506 -7.34 7.07 -8.59
C GLY A 506 -6.72 6.13 -9.63
N PRO A 507 -6.26 6.68 -10.77
CA PRO A 507 -5.80 5.87 -11.90
C PRO A 507 -4.42 5.21 -11.69
N SER A 508 -3.53 5.85 -10.95
CA SER A 508 -2.17 5.35 -10.69
C SER A 508 -1.56 6.05 -9.50
N PHE A 509 -1.34 5.32 -8.41
CA PHE A 509 -0.75 5.87 -7.21
C PHE A 509 0.70 6.35 -7.41
N GLN A 510 1.40 5.83 -8.40
CA GLN A 510 2.75 6.29 -8.74
C GLN A 510 2.76 7.76 -9.19
N TYR A 511 1.83 8.16 -10.04
CA TYR A 511 1.76 9.49 -10.66
C TYR A 511 0.81 10.44 -9.92
N PHE A 512 -0.24 9.91 -9.30
CA PHE A 512 -1.33 10.67 -8.69
C PHE A 512 -1.54 10.22 -7.25
N LYS A 513 -0.87 10.89 -6.32
CA LYS A 513 -0.87 10.50 -4.90
C LYS A 513 -2.13 10.88 -4.15
N TYR A 514 -2.89 11.85 -4.67
CA TYR A 514 -4.10 12.35 -4.02
C TYR A 514 -5.25 11.36 -4.19
N ASP A 515 -5.79 10.92 -3.07
CA ASP A 515 -6.85 9.92 -3.01
C ASP A 515 -8.21 10.55 -3.21
N MET A 516 -8.85 10.29 -4.36
CA MET A 516 -10.16 10.82 -4.71
C MET A 516 -11.32 10.02 -4.10
N ALA A 517 -11.08 8.86 -3.47
CA ALA A 517 -12.13 8.07 -2.86
C ALA A 517 -12.51 8.56 -1.46
N LYS A 518 -11.54 9.02 -0.64
CA LYS A 518 -11.77 9.50 0.73
C LYS A 518 -11.29 10.94 0.97
N GLN A 519 -10.15 11.35 0.39
CA GLN A 519 -9.62 12.71 0.61
C GLN A 519 -10.23 13.74 -0.35
N GLY A 520 -10.55 13.32 -1.57
CA GLY A 520 -11.10 14.20 -2.60
C GLY A 520 -12.57 14.46 -2.40
N LYS A 521 -12.92 15.62 -1.86
CA LYS A 521 -14.31 16.09 -1.76
C LYS A 521 -14.71 16.78 -3.07
N ARG A 522 -15.85 16.40 -3.62
CA ARG A 522 -16.40 16.94 -4.89
C ARG A 522 -17.89 17.14 -4.74
N GLN A 523 -18.43 18.10 -5.48
CA GLN A 523 -19.85 18.39 -5.49
C GLN A 523 -20.62 17.15 -5.93
N ILE A 524 -21.61 16.72 -5.09
CA ILE A 524 -22.32 15.46 -5.30
C ILE A 524 -23.47 15.54 -6.31
N GLY A 525 -23.97 16.76 -6.58
CA GLY A 525 -25.05 16.98 -7.52
C GLY A 525 -26.30 16.12 -7.24
N SER A 526 -26.94 15.62 -8.27
CA SER A 526 -28.20 14.87 -8.16
C SER A 526 -28.12 13.55 -7.37
N THR A 527 -26.96 13.13 -6.88
CA THR A 527 -26.88 11.99 -5.94
C THR A 527 -27.37 12.34 -4.54
N VAL A 528 -27.62 13.62 -4.25
CA VAL A 528 -28.31 14.05 -3.02
C VAL A 528 -29.78 13.67 -3.00
N LYS A 529 -30.42 13.56 -4.17
CA LYS A 529 -31.89 13.45 -4.27
C LYS A 529 -32.53 12.32 -3.47
N PRO A 530 -31.97 11.10 -3.42
CA PRO A 530 -32.52 10.05 -2.55
C PRO A 530 -32.66 10.49 -1.10
N PHE A 531 -31.73 11.25 -0.55
CA PHE A 531 -31.83 11.78 0.82
C PHE A 531 -32.96 12.78 0.96
N ILE A 532 -33.10 13.69 -0.01
CA ILE A 532 -34.19 14.70 -0.04
C ILE A 532 -35.55 14.03 -0.12
N TYR A 533 -35.69 13.02 -0.97
CA TYR A 533 -36.95 12.29 -1.14
C TYR A 533 -37.25 11.41 0.08
N THR A 534 -36.24 10.85 0.72
CA THR A 534 -36.42 10.09 1.97
C THR A 534 -36.86 11.00 3.10
N PHE A 535 -36.27 12.20 3.21
CA PHE A 535 -36.75 13.22 4.16
C PHE A 535 -38.21 13.58 3.90
N ALA A 536 -38.60 13.72 2.64
CA ALA A 536 -39.99 14.01 2.28
C ALA A 536 -40.95 12.88 2.72
N ILE A 537 -40.57 11.62 2.56
CA ILE A 537 -41.35 10.47 2.97
C ILE A 537 -41.44 10.38 4.50
N ASP A 538 -40.29 10.49 5.18
CA ASP A 538 -40.16 10.22 6.61
C ASP A 538 -40.71 11.38 7.49
N HIS A 539 -40.53 12.63 7.06
CA HIS A 539 -40.81 13.82 7.85
C HIS A 539 -42.01 14.65 7.33
N LEU A 540 -42.27 14.60 6.02
CA LEU A 540 -43.37 15.39 5.43
C LEU A 540 -44.59 14.55 5.10
N GLY A 541 -44.54 13.21 5.32
CA GLY A 541 -45.66 12.31 5.01
C GLY A 541 -45.97 12.18 3.51
N LEU A 542 -45.03 12.56 2.64
CA LEU A 542 -45.24 12.43 1.20
C LEU A 542 -45.03 10.98 0.75
N THR A 543 -45.67 10.62 -0.36
CA THR A 543 -45.58 9.26 -0.92
C THR A 543 -44.91 9.28 -2.30
N PRO A 544 -44.45 8.13 -2.79
CA PRO A 544 -43.96 8.04 -4.17
C PRO A 544 -44.98 8.50 -5.23
N CYS A 545 -46.25 8.45 -4.88
CA CYS A 545 -47.40 8.78 -5.75
C CYS A 545 -47.89 10.23 -5.60
N THR A 546 -47.30 11.02 -4.67
CA THR A 546 -47.62 12.45 -4.55
C THR A 546 -47.42 13.15 -5.89
N MET A 547 -48.49 13.74 -6.42
CA MET A 547 -48.50 14.39 -7.73
C MET A 547 -47.92 15.81 -7.65
N VAL A 548 -46.98 16.12 -8.50
CA VAL A 548 -46.29 17.41 -8.54
C VAL A 548 -46.28 17.94 -9.98
N PRO A 549 -46.68 19.19 -10.24
CA PRO A 549 -46.66 19.75 -11.57
C PRO A 549 -45.24 19.96 -12.10
N ASN A 550 -45.00 19.62 -13.34
CA ASN A 550 -43.72 19.85 -14.04
C ASN A 550 -43.61 21.33 -14.44
N LEU A 551 -43.37 22.19 -13.45
CA LEU A 551 -43.24 23.64 -13.59
C LEU A 551 -41.94 24.14 -12.91
N PRO A 552 -41.43 25.31 -13.27
CA PRO A 552 -40.35 25.97 -12.53
C PRO A 552 -40.75 26.22 -11.07
N VAL A 553 -39.84 25.99 -10.16
CA VAL A 553 -40.04 26.25 -8.72
C VAL A 553 -39.10 27.36 -8.28
N THR A 554 -39.68 28.37 -7.62
CA THR A 554 -38.94 29.45 -7.02
C THR A 554 -39.15 29.46 -5.51
N ILE A 555 -38.06 29.61 -4.75
CA ILE A 555 -38.08 29.69 -3.29
C ILE A 555 -37.58 31.11 -2.91
N GLU A 556 -38.38 31.84 -2.16
CA GLU A 556 -37.94 33.10 -1.56
C GLU A 556 -37.03 32.83 -0.37
N THR A 557 -35.86 33.47 -0.34
CA THR A 557 -34.94 33.32 0.77
C THR A 557 -35.19 34.41 1.83
N ALA A 558 -34.78 34.15 3.06
CA ALA A 558 -34.93 35.07 4.18
C ALA A 558 -34.27 36.45 3.95
N VAL A 559 -33.34 36.55 3.02
CA VAL A 559 -32.66 37.79 2.62
C VAL A 559 -33.34 38.47 1.42
N GLY A 560 -34.53 38.02 1.01
CA GLY A 560 -35.31 38.63 -0.06
C GLY A 560 -34.86 38.29 -1.48
N ALA A 561 -33.86 37.44 -1.66
CA ALA A 561 -33.47 36.94 -2.99
C ALA A 561 -34.25 35.68 -3.34
N ALA A 562 -34.79 35.61 -4.54
CA ALA A 562 -35.49 34.42 -5.04
C ALA A 562 -34.44 33.43 -5.62
N TRP A 563 -34.54 32.18 -5.26
CA TRP A 563 -33.70 31.10 -5.78
C TRP A 563 -34.53 30.08 -6.57
N SER A 564 -34.07 29.71 -7.77
CA SER A 564 -34.64 28.67 -8.60
C SER A 564 -33.55 27.75 -9.12
N PRO A 565 -33.75 26.43 -9.11
CA PRO A 565 -32.77 25.47 -9.66
C PRO A 565 -32.72 25.62 -11.20
N LYS A 566 -31.51 25.45 -11.78
CA LYS A 566 -31.36 25.22 -13.21
C LYS A 566 -31.52 23.74 -13.51
N GLU A 567 -32.28 23.39 -14.54
CA GLU A 567 -32.34 21.99 -15.00
C GLU A 567 -31.10 21.60 -15.81
N SER A 568 -30.78 20.31 -15.85
CA SER A 568 -29.75 19.79 -16.74
C SER A 568 -30.31 19.53 -18.12
N GLY A 569 -29.75 20.19 -19.13
CA GLY A 569 -30.19 20.09 -20.52
C GLY A 569 -31.43 20.93 -20.85
N ASN A 570 -31.94 20.76 -22.07
CA ASN A 570 -33.17 21.42 -22.52
C ASN A 570 -34.38 20.65 -21.98
N VAL A 571 -35.00 21.19 -20.95
CA VAL A 571 -36.16 20.63 -20.31
C VAL A 571 -37.37 21.47 -20.64
N GLU A 572 -38.43 20.87 -21.18
CA GLU A 572 -39.72 21.48 -21.38
C GLU A 572 -40.54 21.36 -20.10
N TYR A 573 -41.15 22.48 -19.71
CA TYR A 573 -42.07 22.59 -18.60
C TYR A 573 -43.50 22.58 -19.22
N ASP A 574 -44.14 21.38 -19.14
CA ASP A 574 -45.43 21.14 -19.78
C ASP A 574 -46.63 21.29 -18.82
N GLY A 575 -46.37 21.55 -17.54
CA GLY A 575 -47.38 21.64 -16.50
C GLY A 575 -48.07 20.34 -16.14
N VAL A 576 -47.69 19.23 -16.75
CA VAL A 576 -48.26 17.91 -16.47
C VAL A 576 -47.93 17.50 -15.03
N LEU A 577 -48.94 16.95 -14.34
CA LEU A 577 -48.79 16.36 -13.02
C LEU A 577 -48.16 14.99 -13.14
N HIS A 578 -47.00 14.79 -12.50
CA HIS A 578 -46.32 13.49 -12.43
C HIS A 578 -46.08 13.10 -10.98
N PRO A 579 -46.13 11.80 -10.65
CA PRO A 579 -45.80 11.36 -9.30
C PRO A 579 -44.31 11.59 -8.94
N LEU A 580 -44.01 11.76 -7.65
CA LEU A 580 -42.63 12.00 -7.15
C LEU A 580 -41.65 10.92 -7.65
N ARG A 581 -42.09 9.64 -7.75
CA ARG A 581 -41.23 8.57 -8.31
C ARG A 581 -40.72 8.88 -9.74
N TRP A 582 -41.53 9.57 -10.58
CA TRP A 582 -41.13 10.00 -11.91
C TRP A 582 -40.08 11.11 -11.83
N GLY A 583 -40.28 12.10 -10.96
CA GLY A 583 -39.30 13.18 -10.74
C GLY A 583 -37.90 12.65 -10.35
N LEU A 584 -37.83 11.63 -9.45
CA LEU A 584 -36.58 10.98 -9.09
C LEU A 584 -35.97 10.20 -10.25
N ALA A 585 -36.78 9.42 -10.98
CA ALA A 585 -36.36 8.59 -12.11
C ALA A 585 -35.71 9.42 -13.23
N HIS A 586 -36.29 10.58 -13.52
CA HIS A 586 -35.82 11.52 -14.55
C HIS A 586 -34.85 12.57 -13.97
N SER A 587 -34.53 12.46 -12.68
CA SER A 587 -33.58 13.36 -11.97
C SER A 587 -33.93 14.84 -12.09
N ARG A 588 -35.23 15.19 -12.03
CA ARG A 588 -35.74 16.57 -12.16
C ARG A 588 -35.34 17.44 -10.98
N ASN A 589 -34.78 18.63 -11.22
CA ASN A 589 -34.37 19.55 -10.17
C ASN A 589 -35.57 20.31 -9.58
N ASN A 590 -36.57 20.65 -10.40
CA ASN A 590 -37.78 21.32 -9.94
C ASN A 590 -38.55 20.50 -8.89
N TYR A 591 -38.56 19.15 -9.00
CA TYR A 591 -39.21 18.28 -8.00
C TYR A 591 -38.46 18.31 -6.65
N SER A 592 -37.11 18.26 -6.68
CA SER A 592 -36.32 18.39 -5.45
C SER A 592 -36.46 19.75 -4.78
N ALA A 593 -36.56 20.82 -5.60
CA ALA A 593 -36.81 22.17 -5.09
C ALA A 593 -38.23 22.30 -4.53
N TRP A 594 -39.23 21.65 -5.16
CA TRP A 594 -40.58 21.60 -4.62
C TRP A 594 -40.63 20.92 -3.26
N ILE A 595 -39.95 19.77 -3.08
CA ILE A 595 -39.78 19.12 -1.77
C ILE A 595 -39.13 20.08 -0.76
N MET A 596 -38.05 20.72 -1.13
CA MET A 596 -37.33 21.64 -0.25
C MET A 596 -38.19 22.86 0.13
N LYS A 597 -39.02 23.33 -0.79
CA LYS A 597 -40.03 24.38 -0.51
C LYS A 597 -41.02 23.94 0.56
N GLN A 598 -41.49 22.67 0.54
CA GLN A 598 -42.37 22.10 1.55
C GLN A 598 -41.63 21.91 2.90
N ALA A 599 -40.38 21.50 2.88
CA ALA A 599 -39.55 21.29 4.08
C ALA A 599 -39.31 22.59 4.85
N LYS A 600 -39.17 23.74 4.18
CA LYS A 600 -38.96 25.10 4.73
C LYS A 600 -37.70 25.28 5.59
N GLN A 601 -37.08 24.20 6.04
CA GLN A 601 -35.93 24.16 6.99
C GLN A 601 -34.76 23.40 6.39
N PRO A 602 -33.87 24.05 5.62
CA PRO A 602 -32.68 23.39 5.09
C PRO A 602 -31.77 22.76 6.14
N GLU A 603 -31.74 23.32 7.37
CA GLU A 603 -31.00 22.82 8.53
C GLU A 603 -31.45 21.40 8.90
N ALA A 604 -32.76 21.18 9.02
CA ALA A 604 -33.31 19.86 9.34
C ALA A 604 -32.97 18.81 8.27
N VAL A 605 -32.95 19.23 7.01
CA VAL A 605 -32.53 18.37 5.90
C VAL A 605 -31.03 18.06 5.96
N ALA A 606 -30.20 19.02 6.31
CA ALA A 606 -28.76 18.83 6.49
C ALA A 606 -28.47 17.84 7.64
N ASP A 607 -29.13 18.03 8.80
CA ASP A 607 -29.01 17.14 9.96
C ASP A 607 -29.47 15.71 9.62
N PHE A 608 -30.55 15.58 8.88
CA PHE A 608 -31.05 14.28 8.39
C PHE A 608 -30.01 13.57 7.51
N ILE A 609 -29.35 14.29 6.59
CA ILE A 609 -28.30 13.73 5.73
C ILE A 609 -27.08 13.33 6.57
N HIS A 610 -26.72 14.10 7.60
CA HIS A 610 -25.65 13.73 8.55
C HIS A 610 -25.98 12.44 9.31
N ASN A 611 -27.22 12.27 9.76
CA ASN A 611 -27.66 11.06 10.45
C ASN A 611 -27.57 9.80 9.56
N MET A 612 -27.64 9.97 8.25
CA MET A 612 -27.46 8.88 7.29
C MET A 612 -25.98 8.60 6.96
N GLY A 613 -25.01 9.30 7.58
CA GLY A 613 -23.58 8.97 7.50
C GLY A 613 -22.72 9.90 6.65
N ILE A 614 -23.23 11.04 6.19
CA ILE A 614 -22.41 12.07 5.54
C ILE A 614 -21.74 12.92 6.62
N LEU A 615 -20.41 12.85 6.71
CA LEU A 615 -19.62 13.59 7.70
C LEU A 615 -19.09 14.92 7.17
N SER A 616 -19.05 15.08 5.85
CA SER A 616 -18.62 16.32 5.21
C SER A 616 -19.55 17.49 5.57
N PHE A 617 -18.98 18.71 5.67
CA PHE A 617 -19.75 19.91 5.97
C PHE A 617 -20.85 20.12 4.93
N ILE A 618 -22.08 20.39 5.38
CA ILE A 618 -23.25 20.72 4.57
C ILE A 618 -23.67 22.14 4.92
N ASP A 619 -23.61 23.03 3.95
CA ASP A 619 -24.17 24.37 4.11
C ASP A 619 -25.70 24.28 4.02
N PRO A 620 -26.46 24.68 5.07
CA PRO A 620 -27.90 24.51 5.11
C PRO A 620 -28.64 25.61 4.30
N VAL A 621 -28.48 25.54 2.98
CA VAL A 621 -29.11 26.44 2.01
C VAL A 621 -30.12 25.66 1.13
N TYR A 622 -31.09 26.35 0.54
CA TYR A 622 -32.10 25.71 -0.31
C TYR A 622 -31.47 24.93 -1.49
N ALA A 623 -30.32 25.39 -2.01
CA ALA A 623 -29.58 24.69 -3.06
C ALA A 623 -29.07 23.30 -2.66
N LEU A 624 -29.10 22.95 -1.37
CA LEU A 624 -28.81 21.62 -0.85
C LEU A 624 -29.60 20.51 -1.58
N CYS A 625 -30.86 20.79 -1.94
CA CYS A 625 -31.73 19.81 -2.62
C CYS A 625 -31.26 19.40 -4.01
N VAL A 626 -30.33 20.11 -4.61
CA VAL A 626 -29.69 19.75 -5.88
C VAL A 626 -28.22 19.37 -5.73
N GLY A 627 -27.73 19.22 -4.48
CA GLY A 627 -26.40 18.75 -4.15
C GLY A 627 -25.32 19.78 -4.32
N SER A 628 -25.50 20.96 -3.71
CA SER A 628 -24.53 22.06 -3.73
C SER A 628 -23.32 21.85 -2.83
N PHE A 629 -23.35 20.89 -1.92
CA PHE A 629 -22.22 20.58 -1.04
C PHE A 629 -21.28 19.52 -1.62
N GLU A 630 -20.08 19.41 -1.04
CA GLU A 630 -19.04 18.49 -1.46
C GLU A 630 -18.93 17.31 -0.50
N SER A 631 -18.81 16.09 -1.05
CA SER A 631 -18.51 14.86 -0.32
C SER A 631 -17.59 13.98 -1.16
N ASN A 632 -17.25 12.79 -0.67
CA ASN A 632 -16.38 11.83 -1.34
C ASN A 632 -17.11 10.50 -1.58
N VAL A 633 -16.55 9.64 -2.43
CA VAL A 633 -17.19 8.37 -2.81
C VAL A 633 -17.37 7.44 -1.60
N TYR A 634 -16.41 7.46 -0.67
CA TYR A 634 -16.45 6.64 0.54
C TYR A 634 -17.66 7.00 1.43
N GLU A 635 -17.87 8.29 1.74
CA GLU A 635 -19.03 8.74 2.50
C GLU A 635 -20.35 8.47 1.78
N MET A 636 -20.39 8.74 0.47
CA MET A 636 -21.60 8.51 -0.33
C MET A 636 -21.98 7.03 -0.38
N VAL A 637 -21.03 6.11 -0.57
CA VAL A 637 -21.31 4.65 -0.55
C VAL A 637 -21.78 4.22 0.82
N SER A 638 -21.16 4.73 1.89
CA SER A 638 -21.55 4.45 3.27
C SER A 638 -22.98 4.90 3.55
N ALA A 639 -23.34 6.13 3.19
CA ALA A 639 -24.69 6.67 3.40
C ALA A 639 -25.75 5.92 2.56
N TYR A 640 -25.41 5.56 1.31
CA TYR A 640 -26.32 4.76 0.47
C TYR A 640 -26.51 3.33 0.95
N SER A 641 -25.56 2.79 1.74
CA SER A 641 -25.70 1.45 2.34
C SER A 641 -26.85 1.37 3.34
N THR A 642 -27.24 2.48 3.97
CA THR A 642 -28.38 2.60 4.87
C THR A 642 -29.67 2.14 4.20
N PHE A 643 -29.86 2.44 2.91
CA PHE A 643 -31.05 1.99 2.17
C PHE A 643 -31.13 0.46 2.02
N ALA A 644 -29.99 -0.20 1.71
CA ALA A 644 -29.95 -1.66 1.55
C ALA A 644 -29.90 -2.41 2.88
N ASN A 645 -29.63 -1.72 3.98
CA ASN A 645 -29.55 -2.26 5.32
C ASN A 645 -30.76 -1.88 6.19
N GLU A 646 -31.95 -1.92 5.60
CA GLU A 646 -33.24 -1.70 6.30
C GLU A 646 -33.28 -0.40 7.12
N GLY A 647 -32.60 0.65 6.67
CA GLY A 647 -32.56 1.95 7.35
C GLY A 647 -31.51 2.10 8.44
N VAL A 648 -30.70 1.06 8.69
CA VAL A 648 -29.62 1.08 9.67
C VAL A 648 -28.32 1.52 9.01
N TYR A 649 -27.71 2.58 9.50
CA TYR A 649 -26.38 3.01 9.11
C TYR A 649 -25.31 2.22 9.86
N ASN A 650 -24.42 1.59 9.12
CA ASN A 650 -23.24 0.93 9.65
C ASN A 650 -21.98 1.75 9.36
N THR A 651 -21.21 2.06 10.42
CA THR A 651 -19.91 2.73 10.25
C THR A 651 -18.97 1.86 9.42
N PRO A 652 -18.41 2.36 8.31
CA PRO A 652 -17.54 1.55 7.47
C PRO A 652 -16.25 1.12 8.19
N ILE A 653 -15.91 -0.15 8.06
CA ILE A 653 -14.63 -0.68 8.52
C ILE A 653 -13.88 -1.35 7.36
N PHE A 654 -12.57 -1.33 7.46
CA PHE A 654 -11.66 -1.92 6.46
C PHE A 654 -10.56 -2.78 7.07
N VAL A 655 -10.53 -2.94 8.39
CA VAL A 655 -9.66 -3.88 9.12
C VAL A 655 -10.53 -4.64 10.11
N THR A 656 -10.43 -5.97 10.10
CA THR A 656 -11.14 -6.83 11.05
C THR A 656 -10.32 -7.08 12.31
N HIS A 657 -9.02 -7.34 12.16
CA HIS A 657 -8.13 -7.55 13.30
C HIS A 657 -6.65 -7.36 12.90
N ILE A 658 -5.82 -7.22 13.91
CA ILE A 658 -4.37 -7.10 13.79
C ILE A 658 -3.74 -8.14 14.69
N GLU A 659 -2.81 -8.91 14.15
CA GLU A 659 -1.99 -9.89 14.86
C GLU A 659 -0.53 -9.46 14.90
N ASP A 660 0.20 -10.00 15.87
CA ASP A 660 1.65 -9.92 15.88
C ASP A 660 2.27 -10.93 14.88
N ARG A 661 3.59 -10.96 14.80
CA ARG A 661 4.32 -11.88 13.93
C ARG A 661 4.10 -13.36 14.27
N GLN A 662 3.78 -13.68 15.52
CA GLN A 662 3.53 -15.02 16.00
C GLN A 662 2.10 -15.50 15.73
N GLY A 663 1.20 -14.59 15.33
CA GLY A 663 -0.23 -14.85 15.13
C GLY A 663 -1.06 -14.60 16.39
N ASN A 664 -0.52 -13.92 17.40
CA ASN A 664 -1.31 -13.53 18.57
C ASN A 664 -2.16 -12.30 18.23
N LEU A 665 -3.43 -12.34 18.58
CA LEU A 665 -4.36 -11.24 18.38
C LEU A 665 -3.98 -10.03 19.25
N ILE A 666 -3.76 -8.87 18.60
CA ILE A 666 -3.49 -7.60 19.30
C ILE A 666 -4.76 -6.76 19.42
N SER A 667 -5.51 -6.63 18.34
CA SER A 667 -6.73 -5.80 18.29
C SER A 667 -7.74 -6.37 17.31
N SER A 668 -9.02 -6.25 17.63
CA SER A 668 -10.15 -6.55 16.74
C SER A 668 -11.04 -5.32 16.58
N PHE A 669 -11.71 -5.20 15.43
CA PHE A 669 -12.53 -4.06 15.06
C PHE A 669 -13.91 -4.55 14.58
N THR A 670 -14.94 -3.85 15.01
CA THR A 670 -16.33 -4.10 14.61
C THR A 670 -16.97 -2.78 14.18
N SER A 671 -17.92 -2.86 13.27
CA SER A 671 -18.75 -1.71 12.89
C SER A 671 -19.69 -1.33 14.04
N SER A 672 -19.93 -0.04 14.21
CA SER A 672 -21.04 0.45 15.02
C SER A 672 -22.23 0.71 14.13
N SER A 673 -23.43 0.45 14.65
CA SER A 673 -24.70 0.60 13.94
C SER A 673 -25.58 1.64 14.62
N GLN A 674 -26.32 2.42 13.84
CA GLN A 674 -27.36 3.33 14.33
C GLN A 674 -28.56 3.30 13.42
N ASP A 675 -29.77 3.38 13.99
CA ASP A 675 -31.00 3.56 13.23
C ASP A 675 -31.01 4.97 12.65
N ALA A 676 -31.04 5.09 11.34
CA ALA A 676 -31.01 6.36 10.63
C ALA A 676 -32.36 6.76 10.04
N ILE A 677 -33.07 5.78 9.48
CA ILE A 677 -34.41 5.95 8.88
C ILE A 677 -35.27 4.69 9.15
N SER A 678 -36.56 4.80 8.96
CA SER A 678 -37.46 3.65 9.09
C SER A 678 -37.21 2.61 7.98
N LYS A 679 -37.49 1.34 8.27
CA LYS A 679 -37.38 0.24 7.29
C LYS A 679 -38.28 0.48 6.08
N GLU A 680 -39.46 1.01 6.33
CA GLU A 680 -40.49 1.33 5.32
C GLU A 680 -39.98 2.44 4.39
N SER A 681 -39.38 3.48 4.93
CA SER A 681 -38.79 4.59 4.15
C SER A 681 -37.58 4.11 3.34
N ALA A 682 -36.73 3.27 3.93
CA ALA A 682 -35.58 2.68 3.23
C ALA A 682 -36.05 1.84 2.03
N TYR A 683 -37.03 0.94 2.24
CA TYR A 683 -37.55 0.08 1.17
C TYR A 683 -38.30 0.89 0.11
N THR A 684 -39.12 1.87 0.53
CA THR A 684 -39.78 2.80 -0.39
C THR A 684 -38.77 3.52 -1.29
N MET A 685 -37.67 4.01 -0.72
CA MET A 685 -36.64 4.69 -1.49
C MET A 685 -35.90 3.72 -2.44
N LEU A 686 -35.66 2.46 -2.03
CA LEU A 686 -35.13 1.42 -2.94
C LEU A 686 -36.04 1.23 -4.15
N THR A 687 -37.38 1.10 -3.95
CA THR A 687 -38.31 0.95 -5.07
C THR A 687 -38.31 2.16 -6.01
N MET A 688 -38.23 3.38 -5.46
CA MET A 688 -38.08 4.60 -6.27
C MET A 688 -36.74 4.64 -7.05
N MET A 689 -35.64 4.21 -6.44
CA MET A 689 -34.33 4.12 -7.11
C MET A 689 -34.27 2.95 -8.11
N GLN A 690 -35.06 1.88 -7.95
CA GLN A 690 -35.22 0.87 -9.00
C GLN A 690 -35.92 1.46 -10.26
N ASN A 691 -36.83 2.41 -10.09
CA ASN A 691 -37.40 3.15 -11.24
C ASN A 691 -36.36 3.98 -11.98
N VAL A 692 -35.34 4.53 -11.30
CA VAL A 692 -34.19 5.20 -11.97
C VAL A 692 -33.46 4.22 -12.91
N ILE A 693 -33.33 2.96 -12.49
CA ILE A 693 -32.62 1.91 -13.26
C ILE A 693 -33.51 1.36 -14.39
N THR A 694 -34.80 1.18 -14.17
CA THR A 694 -35.69 0.55 -15.16
C THR A 694 -36.25 1.53 -16.17
N ARG A 695 -36.62 2.73 -15.73
CA ARG A 695 -37.33 3.73 -16.55
C ARG A 695 -36.60 5.06 -16.70
N GLY A 696 -35.58 5.33 -15.88
CA GLY A 696 -34.93 6.63 -15.75
C GLY A 696 -33.50 6.68 -16.33
N THR A 697 -32.71 7.56 -15.72
CA THR A 697 -31.34 7.91 -16.15
C THR A 697 -30.34 6.76 -16.03
N GLY A 698 -30.65 5.72 -15.22
CA GLY A 698 -29.79 4.56 -14.96
C GLY A 698 -30.05 3.33 -15.85
N ARG A 699 -31.00 3.39 -16.79
CA ARG A 699 -31.48 2.21 -17.57
C ARG A 699 -30.40 1.47 -18.35
N ARG A 700 -29.27 2.11 -18.64
CA ARG A 700 -28.08 1.45 -19.23
C ARG A 700 -27.52 0.32 -18.35
N MET A 701 -27.78 0.32 -17.04
CA MET A 701 -27.38 -0.74 -16.13
C MET A 701 -28.01 -2.08 -16.51
N VAL A 702 -29.27 -2.10 -16.86
CA VAL A 702 -30.01 -3.31 -17.23
C VAL A 702 -29.50 -3.87 -18.58
N TRP A 703 -29.56 -3.07 -19.64
CA TRP A 703 -29.31 -3.54 -21.01
C TRP A 703 -27.83 -3.56 -21.38
N GLY A 704 -27.05 -2.59 -20.87
CA GLY A 704 -25.62 -2.48 -21.18
C GLY A 704 -24.71 -3.40 -20.37
N TYR A 705 -25.15 -3.81 -19.18
CA TYR A 705 -24.34 -4.59 -18.24
C TYR A 705 -24.98 -5.90 -17.80
N GLY A 706 -26.11 -6.31 -18.42
CA GLY A 706 -26.72 -7.61 -18.19
C GLY A 706 -27.26 -7.81 -16.77
N MET A 707 -27.77 -6.74 -16.17
CA MET A 707 -28.38 -6.78 -14.83
C MET A 707 -29.89 -7.06 -14.86
N GLN A 708 -30.39 -7.71 -15.92
CA GLN A 708 -31.79 -8.15 -16.00
C GLN A 708 -32.03 -9.21 -14.90
N GLY A 709 -33.12 -9.05 -14.16
CA GLY A 709 -33.53 -9.97 -13.10
C GLY A 709 -32.81 -9.78 -11.77
N VAL A 710 -31.74 -8.96 -11.72
CA VAL A 710 -31.09 -8.56 -10.48
C VAL A 710 -31.87 -7.43 -9.84
N ASP A 711 -32.10 -7.53 -8.51
CA ASP A 711 -32.64 -6.41 -7.75
C ASP A 711 -31.55 -5.33 -7.64
N ILE A 712 -31.69 -4.28 -8.42
CA ILE A 712 -30.76 -3.17 -8.45
C ILE A 712 -31.48 -1.83 -8.40
N ALA A 713 -31.04 -0.99 -7.50
CA ALA A 713 -31.44 0.41 -7.35
C ALA A 713 -30.23 1.31 -7.63
N GLY A 714 -30.45 2.58 -7.93
CA GLY A 714 -29.31 3.47 -8.12
C GLY A 714 -29.68 4.90 -8.48
N LYS A 715 -28.66 5.75 -8.50
CA LYS A 715 -28.83 7.17 -8.83
C LYS A 715 -27.61 7.71 -9.60
N THR A 716 -27.88 8.42 -10.69
CA THR A 716 -26.88 9.20 -11.43
C THR A 716 -26.72 10.58 -10.82
N GLY A 717 -25.52 11.12 -10.84
CA GLY A 717 -25.21 12.49 -10.48
C GLY A 717 -24.41 13.17 -11.59
N THR A 718 -24.72 14.43 -11.81
CA THR A 718 -24.01 15.31 -12.73
C THR A 718 -24.02 16.70 -12.11
N THR A 719 -22.89 17.35 -12.05
CA THR A 719 -22.83 18.74 -11.59
C THR A 719 -22.93 19.73 -12.73
N ASN A 720 -23.14 21.00 -12.41
CA ASN A 720 -23.19 22.06 -13.40
C ASN A 720 -21.95 22.02 -14.31
N GLU A 721 -22.16 22.30 -15.59
CA GLU A 721 -21.11 22.31 -16.64
C GLU A 721 -20.40 20.95 -16.81
N ASN A 722 -20.99 19.86 -16.31
CA ASN A 722 -20.41 18.52 -16.38
C ASN A 722 -18.98 18.45 -15.80
N ARG A 723 -18.74 19.06 -14.63
CA ARG A 723 -17.44 19.02 -13.95
C ARG A 723 -17.22 17.69 -13.25
N ASP A 724 -18.28 17.15 -12.64
CA ASP A 724 -18.29 15.92 -11.87
C ASP A 724 -19.41 15.01 -12.32
N ALA A 725 -19.08 13.74 -12.50
CA ALA A 725 -20.01 12.70 -12.87
C ALA A 725 -19.99 11.59 -11.79
N TRP A 726 -21.18 11.25 -11.30
CA TRP A 726 -21.37 10.26 -10.23
C TRP A 726 -22.35 9.17 -10.64
N PHE A 727 -22.15 8.00 -10.06
CA PHE A 727 -23.16 6.94 -10.06
C PHE A 727 -23.06 6.12 -8.79
N MET A 728 -24.22 5.94 -8.14
CA MET A 728 -24.39 5.09 -6.97
C MET A 728 -25.30 3.93 -7.38
N GLY A 729 -24.82 2.69 -7.25
CA GLY A 729 -25.55 1.46 -7.51
C GLY A 729 -25.71 0.65 -6.23
N ILE A 730 -26.89 0.12 -5.98
CA ILE A 730 -27.28 -0.62 -4.80
C ILE A 730 -27.82 -1.98 -5.22
N THR A 731 -27.26 -3.06 -4.70
CA THR A 731 -27.85 -4.40 -4.74
C THR A 731 -28.08 -4.87 -3.31
N PRO A 732 -28.82 -5.95 -3.06
CA PRO A 732 -29.12 -6.40 -1.70
C PRO A 732 -27.90 -6.63 -0.81
N LYS A 733 -26.80 -7.10 -1.38
CA LYS A 733 -25.57 -7.44 -0.64
C LYS A 733 -24.38 -6.52 -0.93
N LEU A 734 -24.51 -5.57 -1.85
CA LEU A 734 -23.37 -4.71 -2.22
C LEU A 734 -23.85 -3.34 -2.71
N VAL A 735 -23.25 -2.30 -2.15
CA VAL A 735 -23.39 -0.91 -2.62
C VAL A 735 -22.08 -0.49 -3.24
N ALA A 736 -22.12 0.07 -4.44
CA ALA A 736 -20.94 0.50 -5.18
C ALA A 736 -21.15 1.89 -5.77
N GLY A 737 -20.15 2.75 -5.59
CA GLY A 737 -20.17 4.13 -6.09
C GLY A 737 -18.92 4.47 -6.89
N ALA A 738 -19.10 5.30 -7.90
CA ALA A 738 -18.00 5.83 -8.70
C ALA A 738 -18.17 7.34 -8.93
N TRP A 739 -17.04 8.02 -8.95
CA TRP A 739 -16.90 9.40 -9.37
C TRP A 739 -15.91 9.51 -10.52
N VAL A 740 -16.17 10.43 -11.46
CA VAL A 740 -15.28 10.80 -12.57
C VAL A 740 -15.25 12.31 -12.70
N GLY A 741 -14.06 12.87 -12.87
CA GLY A 741 -13.84 14.30 -13.07
C GLY A 741 -12.38 14.61 -13.37
N ALA A 742 -12.03 15.89 -13.36
CA ALA A 742 -10.65 16.35 -13.49
C ALA A 742 -10.06 16.73 -12.11
N GLU A 743 -8.74 16.86 -12.03
CA GLU A 743 -8.08 17.41 -10.85
C GLU A 743 -8.52 18.85 -10.55
N ASP A 744 -8.64 19.65 -11.61
CA ASP A 744 -9.00 21.07 -11.54
C ASP A 744 -10.45 21.28 -11.97
N GLN A 745 -11.22 22.06 -11.21
CA GLN A 745 -12.64 22.30 -11.49
C GLN A 745 -12.88 23.13 -12.77
N SER A 746 -11.88 23.84 -13.28
CA SER A 746 -11.95 24.54 -14.56
C SER A 746 -11.81 23.62 -15.79
N ILE A 747 -11.63 22.31 -15.58
CA ILE A 747 -11.58 21.32 -16.63
C ILE A 747 -12.89 20.51 -16.58
N THR A 748 -13.74 20.64 -17.59
CA THR A 748 -15.04 19.98 -17.67
C THR A 748 -14.99 18.70 -18.50
N LEU A 749 -15.95 17.79 -18.26
CA LEU A 749 -16.10 16.55 -19.01
C LEU A 749 -16.70 16.73 -20.42
N GLY A 750 -17.14 17.98 -20.74
CA GLY A 750 -17.78 18.30 -22.04
C GLY A 750 -19.24 17.83 -22.13
N ASN A 751 -19.81 17.92 -23.34
CA ASN A 751 -21.25 17.73 -23.58
C ASN A 751 -21.80 16.34 -23.23
N ARG A 752 -20.97 15.31 -23.11
CA ARG A 752 -21.34 13.93 -22.72
C ARG A 752 -20.83 13.57 -21.33
N GLY A 753 -20.55 14.57 -20.47
CA GLY A 753 -20.00 14.40 -19.14
C GLY A 753 -20.99 13.92 -18.08
N GLU A 754 -22.11 13.33 -18.47
CA GLU A 754 -23.15 12.87 -17.55
C GLU A 754 -22.74 11.61 -16.78
N GLY A 755 -23.26 11.47 -15.56
CA GLY A 755 -23.00 10.28 -14.73
C GLY A 755 -23.39 8.96 -15.37
N SER A 756 -24.44 8.95 -16.19
CA SER A 756 -24.89 7.80 -16.98
C SER A 756 -23.89 7.32 -18.05
N VAL A 757 -23.04 8.22 -18.53
CA VAL A 757 -22.02 7.94 -19.55
C VAL A 757 -20.64 7.71 -18.94
N MET A 758 -20.28 8.46 -17.89
CA MET A 758 -18.95 8.47 -17.31
C MET A 758 -18.79 7.47 -16.15
N ALA A 759 -19.61 7.58 -15.10
CA ALA A 759 -19.46 6.84 -13.85
C ALA A 759 -20.23 5.51 -13.82
N LEU A 760 -21.47 5.47 -14.32
CA LEU A 760 -22.30 4.26 -14.36
C LEU A 760 -21.59 3.07 -15.00
N PRO A 761 -20.86 3.21 -16.13
CA PRO A 761 -20.17 2.09 -16.76
C PRO A 761 -19.11 1.42 -15.86
N ILE A 762 -18.47 2.17 -14.97
CA ILE A 762 -17.49 1.63 -14.01
C ILE A 762 -18.19 0.69 -13.04
N VAL A 763 -19.28 1.16 -12.43
CA VAL A 763 -20.09 0.38 -11.49
C VAL A 763 -20.75 -0.80 -12.19
N GLY A 764 -21.28 -0.60 -13.41
CA GLY A 764 -21.94 -1.64 -14.18
C GLY A 764 -21.01 -2.79 -14.59
N ASP A 765 -19.80 -2.51 -15.10
CA ASP A 765 -18.83 -3.57 -15.43
C ASP A 765 -18.34 -4.30 -14.16
N PHE A 766 -18.16 -3.56 -13.06
CA PHE A 766 -17.80 -4.15 -11.76
C PHE A 766 -18.89 -5.10 -11.26
N LEU A 767 -20.15 -4.65 -11.15
CA LEU A 767 -21.26 -5.49 -10.67
C LEU A 767 -21.49 -6.70 -11.58
N ARG A 768 -21.39 -6.53 -12.89
CA ARG A 768 -21.46 -7.64 -13.86
C ARG A 768 -20.40 -8.71 -13.59
N ARG A 769 -19.16 -8.31 -13.27
CA ARG A 769 -18.08 -9.25 -12.95
C ARG A 769 -18.34 -9.96 -11.64
N VAL A 770 -18.77 -9.23 -10.61
CA VAL A 770 -19.08 -9.77 -9.28
C VAL A 770 -20.18 -10.81 -9.36
N HIS A 771 -21.33 -10.50 -10.02
CA HIS A 771 -22.46 -11.42 -10.15
C HIS A 771 -22.20 -12.62 -11.09
N ASN A 772 -21.12 -12.63 -11.84
CA ASN A 772 -20.72 -13.74 -12.69
C ASN A 772 -19.56 -14.56 -12.11
N ASP A 773 -19.02 -14.19 -10.94
CA ASP A 773 -17.95 -14.93 -10.27
C ASP A 773 -18.54 -15.93 -9.26
N PRO A 774 -18.44 -17.23 -9.50
CA PRO A 774 -19.01 -18.24 -8.60
C PRO A 774 -18.31 -18.31 -7.23
N ASN A 775 -17.12 -17.71 -7.11
CA ASN A 775 -16.38 -17.67 -5.85
C ASN A 775 -16.83 -16.53 -4.92
N ILE A 776 -17.69 -15.64 -5.41
CA ILE A 776 -18.26 -14.54 -4.64
C ILE A 776 -19.68 -14.90 -4.26
N ASN A 777 -19.99 -14.91 -2.96
CA ASN A 777 -21.31 -15.28 -2.44
C ASN A 777 -22.34 -14.14 -2.63
N ILE A 778 -22.56 -13.72 -3.89
CA ILE A 778 -23.58 -12.74 -4.29
C ILE A 778 -24.33 -13.32 -5.48
N ASP A 779 -25.61 -13.64 -5.27
CA ASP A 779 -26.46 -14.25 -6.30
C ASP A 779 -27.28 -13.18 -7.04
N LYS A 780 -27.58 -13.45 -8.30
CA LYS A 780 -28.50 -12.62 -9.11
C LYS A 780 -29.94 -12.68 -8.60
N THR A 781 -30.28 -13.71 -7.84
CA THR A 781 -31.60 -13.94 -7.25
C THR A 781 -31.77 -13.29 -5.88
N ASP A 782 -30.70 -12.73 -5.30
CA ASP A 782 -30.79 -11.98 -4.04
C ASP A 782 -31.82 -10.84 -4.18
N LYS A 783 -32.67 -10.66 -3.16
CA LYS A 783 -33.74 -9.66 -3.13
C LYS A 783 -33.56 -8.68 -1.99
N PHE A 784 -34.00 -7.43 -2.18
CA PHE A 784 -34.14 -6.50 -1.08
C PHE A 784 -35.15 -7.01 -0.07
N VAL A 785 -34.88 -6.85 1.21
CA VAL A 785 -35.78 -7.26 2.28
C VAL A 785 -36.98 -6.32 2.30
N ARG A 786 -38.17 -6.88 1.98
CA ARG A 786 -39.42 -6.12 2.05
C ARG A 786 -39.95 -6.17 3.48
N PRO A 787 -40.13 -5.04 4.18
CA PRO A 787 -40.75 -5.04 5.50
C PRO A 787 -42.18 -5.57 5.45
N ALA A 788 -42.56 -6.35 6.45
CA ALA A 788 -43.91 -6.92 6.50
C ALA A 788 -45.02 -5.85 6.62
N SER A 789 -44.72 -4.72 7.22
CA SER A 789 -45.58 -3.54 7.36
C SER A 789 -45.68 -2.70 6.09
N TRP A 790 -44.77 -2.89 5.12
CA TRP A 790 -44.74 -2.06 3.92
C TRP A 790 -45.86 -2.46 2.95
N GLN A 791 -46.62 -1.47 2.51
CA GLN A 791 -47.70 -1.64 1.55
C GLN A 791 -47.30 -0.99 0.21
N GLU A 792 -47.57 -1.68 -0.87
CA GLU A 792 -47.39 -1.13 -2.20
C GLU A 792 -48.44 -0.08 -2.49
N VAL A 793 -48.00 1.09 -2.93
CA VAL A 793 -48.88 2.19 -3.33
C VAL A 793 -48.90 2.22 -4.84
N GLU A 794 -50.01 1.91 -5.44
CA GLU A 794 -50.24 2.07 -6.89
C GLU A 794 -50.36 3.57 -7.21
N CYS A 795 -49.49 4.06 -8.08
CA CYS A 795 -49.51 5.45 -8.48
C CYS A 795 -50.26 5.59 -9.80
N GLU A 796 -51.10 6.59 -9.87
CA GLU A 796 -51.69 7.04 -11.13
C GLU A 796 -50.61 7.41 -12.13
N ASP A 797 -50.92 7.27 -13.43
CA ASP A 797 -50.08 7.79 -14.50
C ASP A 797 -50.19 9.33 -14.58
N ALA A 798 -49.30 9.93 -15.40
CA ALA A 798 -49.31 11.37 -15.60
C ALA A 798 -50.70 11.90 -16.00
N VAL A 799 -51.13 12.97 -15.29
CA VAL A 799 -52.42 13.63 -15.55
C VAL A 799 -52.16 14.92 -16.29
N ALA A 800 -52.74 15.03 -17.50
CA ALA A 800 -52.70 16.29 -18.27
C ALA A 800 -53.34 17.42 -17.46
N PRO A 801 -52.81 18.66 -17.52
CA PRO A 801 -53.47 19.80 -16.87
C PRO A 801 -54.90 19.90 -17.43
N ALA A 802 -55.87 20.02 -16.53
CA ALA A 802 -57.28 20.28 -16.98
C ALA A 802 -57.27 21.50 -17.88
N SER A 803 -57.77 21.38 -19.10
CA SER A 803 -57.78 22.49 -20.10
C SER A 803 -58.28 23.74 -19.46
N ALA A 804 -57.35 24.73 -19.31
CA ALA A 804 -57.57 26.15 -19.07
C ALA A 804 -58.92 26.57 -18.46
N GLN A 805 -59.27 26.14 -17.27
CA GLN A 805 -59.95 27.03 -16.35
C GLN A 805 -58.88 27.66 -15.46
N GLN A 806 -58.78 28.96 -15.50
CA GLN A 806 -57.88 29.77 -14.70
C GLN A 806 -57.98 29.39 -13.21
N THR A 807 -57.24 28.37 -12.80
CA THR A 807 -56.84 28.25 -11.41
C THR A 807 -55.68 29.19 -11.26
N THR A 808 -55.89 30.23 -10.48
CA THR A 808 -54.85 31.20 -10.11
C THR A 808 -53.64 30.42 -9.57
N HIS A 809 -52.49 30.87 -9.99
CA HIS A 809 -51.15 30.29 -9.66
C HIS A 809 -50.90 30.09 -8.17
N ASP A 810 -51.80 30.59 -7.31
CA ASP A 810 -51.67 30.65 -5.84
C ASP A 810 -52.28 29.41 -5.11
N GLU A 811 -53.22 28.64 -5.71
CA GLU A 811 -53.85 27.50 -5.02
C GLU A 811 -53.04 26.24 -5.03
N PHE A 812 -52.02 26.10 -5.88
CA PHE A 812 -51.11 24.95 -5.90
C PHE A 812 -49.85 25.14 -5.06
N PHE A 813 -49.66 26.36 -4.43
CA PHE A 813 -48.45 26.68 -3.73
C PHE A 813 -48.64 27.27 -2.33
N GLU A 814 -49.91 27.26 -1.76
CA GLU A 814 -50.14 27.48 -0.31
C GLU A 814 -49.85 26.24 0.55
#